data_ab9d17190a19ea24becd3faa589b3959
#
_entry.id   ab9d17190a19ea24becd3faa589b3959
#
_cell.length_a   1.000
_cell.length_b   1.000
_cell.length_c   1.000
_cell.angle_alpha   90.00
_cell.angle_beta   90.00
_cell.angle_gamma   90.00
#
_symmetry.space_group_name_H-M   'P 1'
#
loop_
_entity.id
_entity.type
_entity.pdbx_description
1 polymer ?
#
loop_
_entity_poly.entity_id
_entity_poly.type
_entity_poly.pdbx_seq_one_letter_code
_entity_poly.pdbx_strand_id
1 'polypeptide(L)'
;EIDRFACDSSINVMIINSQAFNAKGKDARRIYMKLDEFRSRRPIDIIAKTNPILIIDEPQSVEGKQTKERLKEFNPLLTLRYSATHKTDSIYNMVYRLDAMEAYNKRLVKKIAVKGITESGSTATDGYVYLESINLSKADPTATIQFDFKGATSIRKKTMTVGIGFNLYDNSNGMEEYKDGFVVKFIDGRDNHIEFLNGIKIYAGDVIGRVSEEQLRRIQIRETILSHIERERQLFHKGIKVLSLFFIDEVAKYKQYDAAGQAYNGIYADMFEEEYADIVGNLQLAIGDEAYIAYLNAIEAKDTHAGYFSVDKKGKMTDSKLSDKKEKTSDDIDAYDLIMKNKELLLDRNPKRSPVRFIFSHSALREGWDNPNVFQICTLKQSSSDVRKRQEVGRGLRLCVNQDGERMDANVLGNDVHNINVLTVIASESYDSFAKGLQSELAEAVANRPEKVTADLFKDKVITDARGNEQVIDGEMAQAIYFDMVVNGYVDKKGALTDKYYADKANGEIKVAEEVADCADAVIRIVDSVYDSRSMQPENARDKNVELQVDPEKLAMPEFKALWQRISPKSVYVVDFDTDELVRNAITSLNRNLHVPKIYFKVETGAMDEIKSKEELASGNAFVKKQSATYDSGKRIHASSSVKYDLIGKLVEETGLTRKAVVAILTGIEKVTFNQFKDNPEEFIIRAAALINDEKATAIIQHITYNVLDERYTTDIFTEPTIKGKLDVNARKATRSLFDHIVYDSTNERDFSSELDANSDIAVYVKLPDSFYISTPVGHYNPDWAIAFYEGTVKHIYFVAETKGSMRSMQLRLIEESKIHCA
;
A
#
# COMPACT_ATOMS: atom_id res chain seq x y z
N GLU A 1 -2.65 -26.85 45.65
CA GLU A 1 -2.29 -25.48 45.16
C GLU A 1 -2.55 -24.39 46.21
N ILE A 2 -3.76 -24.34 46.83
CA ILE A 2 -4.12 -23.33 47.83
C ILE A 2 -3.26 -23.42 49.09
N ASP A 3 -3.01 -24.62 49.60
CA ASP A 3 -2.14 -24.81 50.78
C ASP A 3 -0.70 -24.41 50.45
N ARG A 4 -0.20 -24.73 49.25
CA ARG A 4 1.10 -24.29 48.77
C ARG A 4 1.17 -22.74 48.67
N PHE A 5 0.15 -22.13 48.07
CA PHE A 5 0.05 -20.66 48.00
C PHE A 5 0.09 -20.02 49.40
N ALA A 6 -0.55 -20.63 50.39
CA ALA A 6 -0.64 -20.08 51.74
C ALA A 6 0.58 -20.33 52.63
N CYS A 7 1.36 -21.38 52.37
CA CYS A 7 2.43 -21.85 53.28
C CYS A 7 3.85 -21.72 52.70
N ASP A 8 3.99 -21.47 51.40
CA ASP A 8 5.28 -21.30 50.76
C ASP A 8 5.84 -19.89 51.02
N SER A 9 7.10 -19.79 51.38
CA SER A 9 7.79 -18.54 51.64
C SER A 9 8.27 -17.82 50.39
N SER A 10 8.15 -18.44 49.23
CA SER A 10 8.47 -17.85 47.91
C SER A 10 7.32 -16.96 47.43
N ILE A 11 7.62 -16.15 46.37
CA ILE A 11 6.56 -15.39 45.70
C ILE A 11 5.68 -16.37 44.93
N ASN A 12 4.42 -16.46 45.36
CA ASN A 12 3.41 -17.30 44.73
C ASN A 12 2.36 -16.46 44.00
N VAL A 13 2.00 -16.87 42.80
CA VAL A 13 0.93 -16.24 42.00
C VAL A 13 -0.17 -17.26 41.77
N MET A 14 -1.41 -16.92 42.17
CA MET A 14 -2.59 -17.73 41.93
C MET A 14 -3.51 -17.04 40.93
N ILE A 15 -3.81 -17.71 39.82
CA ILE A 15 -4.75 -17.22 38.80
C ILE A 15 -6.13 -17.81 39.08
N ILE A 16 -7.11 -16.94 39.32
CA ILE A 16 -8.49 -17.31 39.63
C ILE A 16 -9.44 -16.69 38.63
N ASN A 17 -10.22 -17.50 37.92
CA ASN A 17 -11.29 -17.02 37.07
C ASN A 17 -12.47 -16.50 37.93
N SER A 18 -13.10 -15.41 37.53
CA SER A 18 -14.28 -14.83 38.24
C SER A 18 -15.43 -15.84 38.44
N GLN A 19 -15.54 -16.83 37.58
CA GLN A 19 -16.53 -17.93 37.74
C GLN A 19 -16.32 -18.73 39.01
N ALA A 20 -15.09 -18.90 39.49
CA ALA A 20 -14.79 -19.68 40.69
C ALA A 20 -15.50 -19.15 41.96
N PHE A 21 -15.79 -17.82 41.97
CA PHE A 21 -16.48 -17.20 43.10
C PHE A 21 -17.85 -16.56 42.71
N ASN A 22 -18.22 -16.53 41.42
CA ASN A 22 -19.48 -15.92 40.95
C ASN A 22 -20.50 -16.90 40.39
N ALA A 23 -20.09 -18.14 40.05
CA ALA A 23 -20.98 -19.10 39.40
C ALA A 23 -22.20 -19.46 40.26
N LYS A 24 -23.33 -19.80 39.62
CA LYS A 24 -24.57 -20.28 40.26
C LYS A 24 -24.68 -21.78 40.07
N GLY A 25 -24.87 -22.50 41.14
CA GLY A 25 -25.01 -23.97 41.13
C GLY A 25 -24.35 -24.66 42.32
N LYS A 26 -24.70 -25.92 42.60
CA LYS A 26 -24.22 -26.62 43.80
C LYS A 26 -22.71 -26.87 43.75
N ASP A 27 -22.15 -27.13 42.57
CA ASP A 27 -20.71 -27.44 42.42
C ASP A 27 -19.87 -26.24 41.98
N ALA A 28 -20.48 -25.11 41.69
CA ALA A 28 -19.85 -23.99 41.04
C ALA A 28 -19.06 -23.05 41.95
N ARG A 29 -19.07 -23.27 43.27
CA ARG A 29 -18.44 -22.38 44.27
C ARG A 29 -17.55 -23.14 45.24
N ARG A 30 -16.72 -24.04 44.75
CA ARG A 30 -15.81 -24.84 45.58
C ARG A 30 -14.97 -23.99 46.52
N ILE A 31 -14.65 -22.77 46.16
CA ILE A 31 -13.89 -21.82 47.00
C ILE A 31 -14.58 -21.51 48.34
N TYR A 32 -15.93 -21.62 48.41
CA TYR A 32 -16.74 -21.37 49.61
C TYR A 32 -17.18 -22.65 50.34
N MET A 33 -16.90 -23.82 49.77
CA MET A 33 -17.28 -25.10 50.40
C MET A 33 -16.26 -25.51 51.46
N LYS A 34 -16.74 -26.07 52.55
CA LYS A 34 -15.86 -26.73 53.51
C LYS A 34 -15.43 -28.06 52.88
N LEU A 35 -14.14 -28.18 52.58
CA LEU A 35 -13.58 -29.35 51.93
C LEU A 35 -12.68 -30.10 52.91
N ASP A 36 -12.80 -31.43 52.94
CA ASP A 36 -12.01 -32.29 53.80
C ASP A 36 -10.51 -32.18 53.50
N GLU A 37 -10.16 -31.97 52.23
CA GLU A 37 -8.80 -31.71 51.79
C GLU A 37 -8.17 -30.50 52.52
N PHE A 38 -8.99 -29.54 52.99
CA PHE A 38 -8.57 -28.35 53.73
C PHE A 38 -8.94 -28.41 55.21
N ARG A 39 -9.05 -29.62 55.79
CA ARG A 39 -9.41 -29.84 57.20
C ARG A 39 -10.71 -29.13 57.58
N SER A 40 -11.75 -29.33 56.74
CA SER A 40 -13.09 -28.74 56.89
C SER A 40 -13.11 -27.21 56.89
N ARG A 41 -12.06 -26.53 56.33
CA ARG A 41 -12.04 -25.07 56.13
C ARG A 41 -12.46 -24.75 54.68
N ARG A 42 -12.91 -23.52 54.49
CA ARG A 42 -13.21 -22.99 53.15
C ARG A 42 -11.90 -22.49 52.48
N PRO A 43 -11.64 -22.83 51.22
CA PRO A 43 -10.48 -22.34 50.51
C PRO A 43 -10.32 -20.82 50.59
N ILE A 44 -11.42 -20.03 50.46
CA ILE A 44 -11.37 -18.58 50.55
C ILE A 44 -10.83 -18.07 51.90
N ASP A 45 -11.12 -18.79 53.03
CA ASP A 45 -10.66 -18.33 54.35
C ASP A 45 -9.14 -18.56 54.49
N ILE A 46 -8.60 -19.54 53.79
CA ILE A 46 -7.14 -19.85 53.77
C ILE A 46 -6.43 -18.76 52.96
N ILE A 47 -6.97 -18.39 51.78
CA ILE A 47 -6.41 -17.35 50.94
C ILE A 47 -6.49 -15.99 51.68
N ALA A 48 -7.63 -15.66 52.26
CA ALA A 48 -7.84 -14.39 52.96
C ALA A 48 -6.84 -14.17 54.11
N LYS A 49 -6.36 -15.27 54.78
CA LYS A 49 -5.36 -15.18 55.86
C LYS A 49 -3.97 -14.78 55.38
N THR A 50 -3.68 -14.92 54.12
CA THR A 50 -2.37 -14.52 53.54
C THR A 50 -2.33 -13.01 53.23
N ASN A 51 -3.47 -12.28 53.35
CA ASN A 51 -3.60 -10.86 52.92
C ASN A 51 -2.99 -10.64 51.54
N PRO A 52 -3.48 -11.33 50.49
CA PRO A 52 -2.86 -11.29 49.18
C PRO A 52 -2.91 -9.91 48.54
N ILE A 53 -1.97 -9.62 47.65
CA ILE A 53 -2.12 -8.53 46.66
C ILE A 53 -3.08 -9.01 45.56
N LEU A 54 -4.20 -8.34 45.42
CA LEU A 54 -5.20 -8.69 44.42
C LEU A 54 -4.91 -7.91 43.13
N ILE A 55 -4.67 -8.60 42.05
CA ILE A 55 -4.50 -8.02 40.73
C ILE A 55 -5.75 -8.31 39.90
N ILE A 56 -6.43 -7.27 39.45
CA ILE A 56 -7.66 -7.37 38.65
C ILE A 56 -7.37 -6.83 37.25
N ASP A 57 -7.42 -7.71 36.25
CA ASP A 57 -7.37 -7.36 34.86
C ASP A 57 -8.78 -7.16 34.32
N GLU A 58 -8.99 -6.08 33.53
CA GLU A 58 -10.28 -5.67 33.00
C GLU A 58 -11.40 -5.62 34.05
N PRO A 59 -11.26 -4.74 35.07
CA PRO A 59 -12.17 -4.68 36.22
C PRO A 59 -13.63 -4.43 35.84
N GLN A 60 -13.93 -3.77 34.71
CA GLN A 60 -15.30 -3.54 34.23
C GLN A 60 -16.08 -4.84 34.02
N SER A 61 -15.40 -5.95 33.77
CA SER A 61 -16.01 -7.28 33.61
C SER A 61 -16.47 -7.88 34.96
N VAL A 62 -15.91 -7.40 36.07
CA VAL A 62 -16.14 -7.93 37.43
C VAL A 62 -16.72 -6.86 38.38
N GLU A 63 -17.22 -5.75 37.91
CA GLU A 63 -17.72 -4.64 38.71
C GLU A 63 -19.18 -4.74 39.16
N GLY A 64 -19.84 -5.88 38.96
CA GLY A 64 -21.17 -6.12 39.54
C GLY A 64 -21.17 -6.01 41.08
N LYS A 65 -22.22 -5.43 41.71
CA LYS A 65 -22.28 -5.23 43.16
C LYS A 65 -21.92 -6.51 43.95
N GLN A 66 -22.46 -7.66 43.55
CA GLN A 66 -22.19 -8.94 44.21
C GLN A 66 -20.74 -9.40 44.05
N THR A 67 -20.11 -9.12 42.89
CA THR A 67 -18.72 -9.49 42.63
C THR A 67 -17.77 -8.62 43.46
N LYS A 68 -18.05 -7.33 43.57
CA LYS A 68 -17.27 -6.41 44.43
C LYS A 68 -17.27 -6.85 45.88
N GLU A 69 -18.42 -7.26 46.41
CA GLU A 69 -18.52 -7.76 47.81
C GLU A 69 -17.71 -9.08 47.97
N ARG A 70 -17.75 -9.98 47.02
CA ARG A 70 -16.98 -11.23 47.07
C ARG A 70 -15.48 -11.01 46.91
N LEU A 71 -15.04 -10.02 46.15
CA LEU A 71 -13.63 -9.66 46.05
C LEU A 71 -13.08 -9.17 47.41
N LYS A 72 -13.91 -8.53 48.25
CA LYS A 72 -13.53 -8.13 49.60
C LYS A 72 -13.28 -9.36 50.51
N GLU A 73 -13.93 -10.49 50.24
CA GLU A 73 -13.77 -11.71 51.05
C GLU A 73 -12.35 -12.32 50.93
N PHE A 74 -11.57 -11.94 49.87
CA PHE A 74 -10.15 -12.29 49.78
C PHE A 74 -9.29 -11.53 50.80
N ASN A 75 -9.82 -10.51 51.48
CA ASN A 75 -9.12 -9.69 52.44
C ASN A 75 -7.76 -9.17 51.95
N PRO A 76 -7.72 -8.51 50.76
CA PRO A 76 -6.46 -8.11 50.13
C PRO A 76 -5.74 -7.04 50.94
N LEU A 77 -4.40 -7.08 50.98
CA LEU A 77 -3.54 -6.05 51.51
C LEU A 77 -3.72 -4.76 50.70
N LEU A 78 -3.71 -4.90 49.34
CA LEU A 78 -4.01 -3.86 48.36
C LEU A 78 -4.57 -4.50 47.11
N THR A 79 -5.24 -3.68 46.27
CA THR A 79 -5.79 -4.11 45.00
C THR A 79 -5.24 -3.26 43.88
N LEU A 80 -4.58 -3.90 42.90
CA LEU A 80 -4.14 -3.26 41.66
C LEU A 80 -5.16 -3.57 40.55
N ARG A 81 -5.60 -2.52 39.87
CA ARG A 81 -6.63 -2.63 38.82
C ARG A 81 -6.03 -2.12 37.50
N TYR A 82 -6.01 -2.99 36.50
CA TYR A 82 -5.51 -2.68 35.17
C TYR A 82 -6.65 -2.71 34.16
N SER A 83 -6.84 -1.63 33.40
CA SER A 83 -7.80 -1.58 32.31
C SER A 83 -7.51 -0.43 31.38
N ALA A 84 -7.80 -0.62 30.10
CA ALA A 84 -7.85 0.45 29.12
C ALA A 84 -9.18 1.24 29.16
N THR A 85 -10.23 0.67 29.76
CA THR A 85 -11.62 1.18 29.69
C THR A 85 -12.29 1.17 31.05
N HIS A 86 -11.76 1.92 32.01
CA HIS A 86 -12.42 2.11 33.29
C HIS A 86 -13.76 2.87 33.12
N LYS A 87 -14.79 2.46 33.85
CA LYS A 87 -16.00 3.26 33.96
C LYS A 87 -15.71 4.54 34.73
N THR A 88 -16.27 5.65 34.26
CA THR A 88 -16.02 6.98 34.85
C THR A 88 -16.42 7.09 36.32
N ASP A 89 -17.42 6.32 36.77
CA ASP A 89 -17.89 6.22 38.15
C ASP A 89 -17.11 5.21 39.00
N SER A 90 -16.10 4.55 38.43
CA SER A 90 -15.32 3.45 39.05
C SER A 90 -13.81 3.67 38.97
N ILE A 91 -13.37 4.92 38.97
CA ILE A 91 -11.94 5.28 39.04
C ILE A 91 -11.58 5.51 40.54
N TYR A 92 -10.66 4.69 41.06
CA TYR A 92 -10.18 4.78 42.42
C TYR A 92 -8.66 4.95 42.42
N ASN A 93 -8.15 6.00 43.09
CA ASN A 93 -6.71 6.24 43.32
C ASN A 93 -5.86 5.93 42.09
N MET A 94 -6.13 6.55 40.96
CA MET A 94 -5.39 6.35 39.73
C MET A 94 -3.94 6.80 39.91
N VAL A 95 -3.00 5.86 39.94
CA VAL A 95 -1.56 6.10 40.14
C VAL A 95 -0.77 6.21 38.84
N TYR A 96 -1.31 5.64 37.77
CA TYR A 96 -0.67 5.68 36.45
C TYR A 96 -1.73 5.64 35.34
N ARG A 97 -1.50 6.41 34.30
CA ARG A 97 -2.33 6.44 33.10
C ARG A 97 -1.43 6.33 31.87
N LEU A 98 -1.74 5.41 30.99
CA LEU A 98 -1.20 5.32 29.66
C LEU A 98 -2.38 5.14 28.71
N ASP A 99 -2.91 6.24 28.20
CA ASP A 99 -3.99 6.18 27.21
C ASP A 99 -3.47 6.04 25.78
N ALA A 100 -4.40 5.93 24.82
CA ALA A 100 -4.09 5.70 23.42
C ALA A 100 -3.25 6.85 22.83
N MET A 101 -3.53 8.10 23.22
CA MET A 101 -2.79 9.27 22.72
C MET A 101 -1.34 9.28 23.23
N GLU A 102 -1.15 9.01 24.52
CA GLU A 102 0.19 8.95 25.10
C GLU A 102 1.00 7.76 24.54
N ALA A 103 0.36 6.60 24.37
CA ALA A 103 0.99 5.43 23.73
C ALA A 103 1.43 5.75 22.30
N TYR A 104 0.60 6.46 21.54
CA TYR A 104 0.94 6.89 20.19
C TYR A 104 2.09 7.90 20.17
N ASN A 105 2.00 8.96 20.98
CA ASN A 105 3.03 10.01 21.04
C ASN A 105 4.39 9.47 21.53
N LYS A 106 4.38 8.49 22.42
CA LYS A 106 5.58 7.77 22.87
C LYS A 106 6.04 6.70 21.89
N ARG A 107 5.38 6.53 20.75
CA ARG A 107 5.69 5.50 19.73
C ARG A 107 5.72 4.08 20.28
N LEU A 108 4.81 3.76 21.21
CA LEU A 108 4.67 2.42 21.82
C LEU A 108 3.72 1.51 21.04
N VAL A 109 3.00 2.06 20.09
CA VAL A 109 2.03 1.37 19.22
C VAL A 109 2.25 1.74 17.76
N LYS A 110 1.73 0.90 16.84
CA LYS A 110 1.73 1.18 15.42
C LYS A 110 0.90 2.43 15.08
N LYS A 111 1.34 3.14 14.06
CA LYS A 111 0.54 4.16 13.38
C LYS A 111 -0.59 3.49 12.61
N ILE A 112 -1.77 4.09 12.62
CA ILE A 112 -2.93 3.60 11.88
C ILE A 112 -3.00 4.33 10.54
N ALA A 113 -3.12 3.56 9.46
CA ALA A 113 -3.41 4.03 8.12
C ALA A 113 -4.70 3.36 7.63
N VAL A 114 -5.53 4.06 6.88
CA VAL A 114 -6.82 3.56 6.42
C VAL A 114 -6.91 3.61 4.91
N LYS A 115 -7.31 2.50 4.30
CA LYS A 115 -7.76 2.42 2.90
C LYS A 115 -9.29 2.31 2.90
N GLY A 116 -9.99 3.41 2.63
CA GLY A 116 -11.43 3.41 2.44
C GLY A 116 -11.81 2.89 1.05
N ILE A 117 -12.95 2.24 0.96
CA ILE A 117 -13.59 1.83 -0.29
C ILE A 117 -14.96 2.48 -0.29
N THR A 118 -15.24 3.33 -1.29
CA THR A 118 -16.49 4.06 -1.38
C THR A 118 -17.26 3.62 -2.61
N GLU A 119 -18.51 3.26 -2.43
CA GLU A 119 -19.45 3.09 -3.52
C GLU A 119 -19.96 4.47 -3.92
N SER A 120 -19.45 5.00 -5.03
CA SER A 120 -19.90 6.27 -5.61
C SER A 120 -21.12 5.97 -6.48
N GLY A 121 -22.29 5.93 -5.88
CA GLY A 121 -23.56 5.65 -6.56
C GLY A 121 -23.93 6.76 -7.55
N SER A 122 -23.61 6.59 -8.82
CA SER A 122 -24.31 7.23 -9.90
C SER A 122 -25.32 6.24 -10.45
N THR A 123 -26.60 6.49 -10.24
CA THR A 123 -27.72 5.76 -10.87
C THR A 123 -27.75 5.91 -12.40
N ALA A 124 -26.76 6.58 -12.98
CA ALA A 124 -26.71 6.93 -14.38
C ALA A 124 -25.94 5.92 -15.26
N THR A 125 -25.18 4.99 -14.68
CA THR A 125 -24.39 4.03 -15.47
C THR A 125 -24.44 2.63 -14.86
N ASP A 126 -24.68 1.61 -15.71
CA ASP A 126 -24.63 0.21 -15.31
C ASP A 126 -23.18 -0.36 -15.38
N GLY A 127 -22.24 0.38 -15.99
CA GLY A 127 -20.87 -0.09 -16.23
C GLY A 127 -20.00 -0.08 -14.97
N TYR A 128 -19.54 -1.23 -14.55
CA TYR A 128 -18.62 -1.36 -13.40
C TYR A 128 -17.24 -0.80 -13.71
N VAL A 129 -16.77 0.16 -12.92
CA VAL A 129 -15.37 0.61 -12.92
C VAL A 129 -14.92 0.82 -11.50
N TYR A 130 -13.79 0.23 -11.15
CA TYR A 130 -13.09 0.45 -9.88
C TYR A 130 -11.74 1.11 -10.17
N LEU A 131 -11.46 2.24 -9.53
CA LEU A 131 -10.16 2.89 -9.59
C LEU A 131 -9.28 2.40 -8.43
N GLU A 132 -8.33 1.53 -8.73
CA GLU A 132 -7.41 0.97 -7.75
C GLU A 132 -6.37 2.00 -7.28
N SER A 133 -5.68 2.64 -8.22
CA SER A 133 -4.63 3.62 -7.91
C SER A 133 -4.34 4.56 -9.07
N ILE A 134 -3.77 5.73 -8.74
CA ILE A 134 -3.07 6.58 -9.69
C ILE A 134 -1.56 6.32 -9.54
N ASN A 135 -0.89 6.08 -10.67
CA ASN A 135 0.54 5.83 -10.70
C ASN A 135 1.24 7.12 -11.16
N LEU A 136 2.13 7.60 -10.33
CA LEU A 136 2.92 8.81 -10.58
C LEU A 136 4.35 8.41 -10.94
N SER A 137 4.90 9.08 -11.94
CA SER A 137 6.29 8.96 -12.36
C SER A 137 6.72 10.31 -12.97
N LYS A 138 7.89 10.38 -13.59
CA LYS A 138 8.31 11.56 -14.36
C LYS A 138 7.46 11.78 -15.62
N ALA A 139 6.83 10.73 -16.14
CA ALA A 139 5.91 10.82 -17.28
C ALA A 139 4.49 11.19 -16.82
N ASP A 140 3.58 11.37 -17.78
CA ASP A 140 2.17 11.62 -17.49
C ASP A 140 1.60 10.56 -16.54
N PRO A 141 0.75 10.96 -15.59
CA PRO A 141 0.15 10.02 -14.64
C PRO A 141 -0.69 8.98 -15.37
N THR A 142 -0.62 7.74 -14.89
CA THR A 142 -1.47 6.64 -15.34
C THR A 142 -2.37 6.17 -14.21
N ALA A 143 -3.45 5.47 -14.54
CA ALA A 143 -4.38 4.92 -13.56
C ALA A 143 -4.47 3.41 -13.70
N THR A 144 -4.49 2.70 -12.57
CA THR A 144 -4.83 1.28 -12.55
C THR A 144 -6.32 1.16 -12.27
N ILE A 145 -7.06 0.65 -13.25
CA ILE A 145 -8.51 0.46 -13.17
C ILE A 145 -8.88 -1.01 -13.36
N GLN A 146 -9.98 -1.43 -12.72
CA GLN A 146 -10.62 -2.71 -12.96
C GLN A 146 -12.00 -2.46 -13.58
N PHE A 147 -12.33 -3.17 -14.63
CA PHE A 147 -13.59 -3.04 -15.37
C PHE A 147 -14.06 -4.38 -15.90
N ASP A 148 -15.33 -4.44 -16.31
CA ASP A 148 -15.92 -5.62 -16.90
C ASP A 148 -15.41 -5.84 -18.33
N PHE A 149 -15.02 -7.07 -18.63
CA PHE A 149 -14.54 -7.51 -19.94
C PHE A 149 -15.38 -8.68 -20.45
N LYS A 150 -15.91 -8.54 -21.65
CA LYS A 150 -16.71 -9.57 -22.31
C LYS A 150 -15.83 -10.67 -22.87
N GLY A 151 -15.73 -11.79 -22.16
CA GLY A 151 -15.06 -13.00 -22.67
C GLY A 151 -15.97 -13.77 -23.64
N ALA A 152 -15.45 -14.89 -24.15
CA ALA A 152 -16.19 -15.74 -25.11
C ALA A 152 -17.46 -16.38 -24.51
N THR A 153 -17.46 -16.68 -23.22
CA THR A 153 -18.54 -17.41 -22.55
C THR A 153 -19.11 -16.68 -21.31
N SER A 154 -18.37 -15.72 -20.77
CA SER A 154 -18.77 -15.00 -19.54
C SER A 154 -18.11 -13.62 -19.48
N ILE A 155 -18.73 -12.72 -18.71
CA ILE A 155 -18.14 -11.44 -18.34
C ILE A 155 -17.13 -11.72 -17.23
N ARG A 156 -15.92 -11.12 -17.36
CA ARG A 156 -14.83 -11.22 -16.38
C ARG A 156 -14.35 -9.83 -15.99
N LYS A 157 -13.77 -9.70 -14.81
CA LYS A 157 -13.06 -8.48 -14.41
C LYS A 157 -11.67 -8.46 -15.06
N LYS A 158 -11.28 -7.29 -15.56
CA LYS A 158 -9.94 -7.06 -16.12
C LYS A 158 -9.33 -5.85 -15.46
N THR A 159 -8.14 -6.02 -14.89
CA THR A 159 -7.36 -4.92 -14.32
C THR A 159 -6.31 -4.47 -15.33
N MET A 160 -6.21 -3.16 -15.58
CA MET A 160 -5.24 -2.59 -16.51
C MET A 160 -4.73 -1.24 -15.99
N THR A 161 -3.47 -0.95 -16.30
CA THR A 161 -2.91 0.39 -16.19
C THR A 161 -3.21 1.14 -17.49
N VAL A 162 -3.84 2.31 -17.37
CA VAL A 162 -4.40 3.09 -18.47
C VAL A 162 -3.90 4.53 -18.43
N GLY A 163 -3.77 5.14 -19.61
CA GLY A 163 -3.45 6.54 -19.76
C GLY A 163 -4.65 7.37 -20.29
N ILE A 164 -4.42 8.65 -20.51
CA ILE A 164 -5.38 9.56 -21.14
C ILE A 164 -5.70 9.03 -22.55
N GLY A 165 -6.96 9.08 -22.93
CA GLY A 165 -7.47 8.58 -24.22
C GLY A 165 -7.84 7.08 -24.22
N PHE A 166 -7.61 6.34 -23.11
CA PHE A 166 -8.03 4.94 -23.03
C PHE A 166 -9.55 4.83 -23.09
N ASN A 167 -10.04 4.05 -24.04
CA ASN A 167 -11.48 3.81 -24.28
C ASN A 167 -11.90 2.47 -23.68
N LEU A 168 -12.78 2.48 -22.68
CA LEU A 168 -13.24 1.27 -22.03
C LEU A 168 -14.11 0.42 -22.97
N TYR A 169 -14.93 1.03 -23.84
CA TYR A 169 -15.76 0.30 -24.79
C TYR A 169 -14.92 -0.61 -25.69
N ASP A 170 -13.87 -0.05 -26.30
CA ASP A 170 -13.00 -0.79 -27.20
C ASP A 170 -12.22 -1.89 -26.46
N ASN A 171 -11.78 -1.61 -25.24
CA ASN A 171 -10.95 -2.51 -24.44
C ASN A 171 -11.74 -3.52 -23.61
N SER A 172 -13.08 -3.36 -23.51
CA SER A 172 -13.98 -4.31 -22.85
C SER A 172 -14.56 -5.36 -23.80
N ASN A 173 -14.12 -5.37 -25.04
CA ASN A 173 -14.66 -6.18 -26.14
C ASN A 173 -16.12 -5.77 -26.50
N GLY A 174 -16.36 -4.44 -26.53
CA GLY A 174 -17.63 -3.85 -26.98
C GLY A 174 -18.78 -4.02 -25.99
N MET A 175 -18.53 -3.84 -24.70
CA MET A 175 -19.60 -3.82 -23.70
C MET A 175 -20.39 -2.50 -23.80
N GLU A 176 -21.70 -2.60 -24.07
CA GLU A 176 -22.58 -1.45 -24.30
C GLU A 176 -22.60 -0.45 -23.12
N GLU A 177 -22.37 -0.93 -21.92
CA GLU A 177 -22.32 -0.13 -20.69
C GLU A 177 -21.22 0.94 -20.71
N TYR A 178 -20.18 0.74 -21.53
CA TYR A 178 -19.06 1.69 -21.65
C TYR A 178 -19.12 2.53 -22.94
N LYS A 179 -20.15 2.40 -23.75
CA LYS A 179 -20.25 3.08 -25.05
C LYS A 179 -20.32 4.60 -24.93
N ASP A 180 -21.03 5.07 -23.92
CA ASP A 180 -21.33 6.50 -23.79
C ASP A 180 -20.21 7.23 -23.04
N GLY A 181 -19.12 7.52 -23.76
CA GLY A 181 -18.08 8.42 -23.30
C GLY A 181 -17.17 7.90 -22.16
N PHE A 182 -17.09 6.58 -21.93
CA PHE A 182 -16.10 6.01 -21.00
C PHE A 182 -14.70 5.99 -21.63
N VAL A 183 -14.23 7.16 -22.01
CA VAL A 183 -12.85 7.41 -22.46
C VAL A 183 -12.17 8.27 -21.42
N VAL A 184 -11.01 7.86 -20.95
CA VAL A 184 -10.25 8.59 -19.95
C VAL A 184 -9.84 9.95 -20.53
N LYS A 185 -10.44 11.02 -20.00
CA LYS A 185 -10.20 12.40 -20.43
C LYS A 185 -9.04 13.02 -19.67
N PHE A 186 -8.97 12.75 -18.36
CA PHE A 186 -8.00 13.37 -17.48
C PHE A 186 -7.64 12.42 -16.32
N ILE A 187 -6.38 12.45 -15.90
CA ILE A 187 -5.88 11.74 -14.73
C ILE A 187 -5.20 12.75 -13.83
N ASP A 188 -5.72 12.95 -12.63
CA ASP A 188 -5.16 13.87 -11.64
C ASP A 188 -4.42 13.12 -10.54
N GLY A 189 -3.11 13.29 -10.52
CA GLY A 189 -2.28 12.70 -9.49
C GLY A 189 -2.30 13.44 -8.15
N ARG A 190 -2.83 14.67 -8.07
CA ARG A 190 -2.94 15.44 -6.81
C ARG A 190 -4.11 14.95 -5.98
N ASP A 191 -5.27 14.89 -6.65
CA ASP A 191 -6.53 14.47 -6.02
C ASP A 191 -6.78 12.97 -6.13
N ASN A 192 -5.85 12.21 -6.74
CA ASN A 192 -5.99 10.76 -6.96
C ASN A 192 -7.29 10.39 -7.68
N HIS A 193 -7.65 11.06 -8.78
CA HIS A 193 -8.87 10.75 -9.51
C HIS A 193 -8.67 10.67 -11.04
N ILE A 194 -9.61 10.01 -11.70
CA ILE A 194 -9.77 10.03 -13.16
C ILE A 194 -11.08 10.70 -13.52
N GLU A 195 -11.13 11.38 -14.67
CA GLU A 195 -12.34 11.92 -15.28
C GLU A 195 -12.52 11.32 -16.67
N PHE A 196 -13.74 10.83 -16.96
CA PHE A 196 -14.11 10.34 -18.28
C PHE A 196 -14.74 11.44 -19.13
N LEU A 197 -14.79 11.26 -20.46
CA LEU A 197 -15.41 12.22 -21.38
C LEU A 197 -16.90 12.45 -21.10
N ASN A 198 -17.60 11.45 -20.53
CA ASN A 198 -18.99 11.57 -20.08
C ASN A 198 -19.18 12.39 -18.80
N GLY A 199 -18.09 12.96 -18.23
CA GLY A 199 -18.12 13.78 -17.03
C GLY A 199 -18.09 12.99 -15.72
N ILE A 200 -18.08 11.66 -15.77
CA ILE A 200 -17.94 10.83 -14.57
C ILE A 200 -16.53 11.01 -14.01
N LYS A 201 -16.46 11.25 -12.70
CA LYS A 201 -15.23 11.40 -11.91
C LYS A 201 -15.15 10.31 -10.87
N ILE A 202 -14.02 9.61 -10.80
CA ILE A 202 -13.79 8.48 -9.88
C ILE A 202 -12.48 8.72 -9.14
N TYR A 203 -12.51 8.64 -7.82
CA TYR A 203 -11.32 8.75 -6.97
C TYR A 203 -10.71 7.38 -6.68
N ALA A 204 -9.43 7.34 -6.35
CA ALA A 204 -8.77 6.07 -5.99
C ALA A 204 -9.46 5.44 -4.77
N GLY A 205 -9.93 4.22 -4.94
CA GLY A 205 -10.75 3.49 -3.98
C GLY A 205 -12.24 3.55 -4.24
N ASP A 206 -12.68 4.38 -5.21
CA ASP A 206 -14.09 4.44 -5.60
C ASP A 206 -14.44 3.36 -6.62
N VAL A 207 -15.64 2.87 -6.49
CA VAL A 207 -16.26 1.96 -7.44
C VAL A 207 -17.57 2.55 -7.93
N ILE A 208 -17.83 2.48 -9.23
CA ILE A 208 -19.08 2.89 -9.87
C ILE A 208 -19.74 1.74 -10.60
N GLY A 209 -21.03 1.90 -10.94
CA GLY A 209 -21.84 0.91 -11.61
C GLY A 209 -22.60 0.01 -10.63
N ARG A 210 -23.15 -1.11 -11.13
CA ARG A 210 -23.86 -2.08 -10.28
C ARG A 210 -22.86 -2.90 -9.46
N VAL A 211 -22.70 -2.58 -8.19
CA VAL A 211 -21.82 -3.29 -7.25
C VAL A 211 -22.67 -4.16 -6.33
N SER A 212 -22.44 -5.47 -6.37
CA SER A 212 -23.00 -6.37 -5.37
C SER A 212 -22.14 -6.38 -4.10
N GLU A 213 -22.74 -6.80 -2.98
CA GLU A 213 -21.98 -6.99 -1.73
C GLU A 213 -20.78 -7.93 -1.95
N GLU A 214 -20.95 -8.96 -2.76
CA GLU A 214 -19.89 -9.90 -3.12
C GLU A 214 -18.73 -9.20 -3.84
N GLN A 215 -19.00 -8.29 -4.76
CA GLN A 215 -17.98 -7.51 -5.46
C GLN A 215 -17.24 -6.58 -4.51
N LEU A 216 -17.93 -5.92 -3.57
CA LEU A 216 -17.31 -5.11 -2.54
C LEU A 216 -16.35 -5.93 -1.68
N ARG A 217 -16.75 -7.16 -1.28
CA ARG A 217 -15.89 -8.08 -0.53
C ARG A 217 -14.65 -8.49 -1.35
N ARG A 218 -14.83 -8.74 -2.63
CA ARG A 218 -13.71 -9.04 -3.54
C ARG A 218 -12.72 -7.88 -3.63
N ILE A 219 -13.19 -6.64 -3.75
CA ILE A 219 -12.34 -5.44 -3.73
C ILE A 219 -11.58 -5.34 -2.40
N GLN A 220 -12.25 -5.55 -1.27
CA GLN A 220 -11.61 -5.53 0.06
C GLN A 220 -10.49 -6.58 0.18
N ILE A 221 -10.73 -7.79 -0.33
CA ILE A 221 -9.73 -8.87 -0.37
C ILE A 221 -8.55 -8.44 -1.24
N ARG A 222 -8.81 -7.94 -2.45
CA ARG A 222 -7.79 -7.45 -3.37
C ARG A 222 -6.92 -6.35 -2.75
N GLU A 223 -7.53 -5.33 -2.18
CA GLU A 223 -6.83 -4.22 -1.53
C GLU A 223 -5.99 -4.66 -0.33
N THR A 224 -6.46 -5.68 0.38
CA THR A 224 -5.69 -6.25 1.49
C THR A 224 -4.45 -6.97 0.99
N ILE A 225 -4.57 -7.75 -0.10
CA ILE A 225 -3.45 -8.47 -0.72
C ILE A 225 -2.43 -7.46 -1.26
N LEU A 226 -2.87 -6.43 -1.98
CA LEU A 226 -1.99 -5.36 -2.50
C LEU A 226 -1.23 -4.66 -1.37
N SER A 227 -1.93 -4.26 -0.31
CA SER A 227 -1.32 -3.62 0.86
C SER A 227 -0.34 -4.53 1.59
N HIS A 228 -0.65 -5.83 1.65
CA HIS A 228 0.23 -6.84 2.24
C HIS A 228 1.53 -6.96 1.43
N ILE A 229 1.44 -7.17 0.13
CA ILE A 229 2.60 -7.33 -0.75
C ILE A 229 3.47 -6.08 -0.73
N GLU A 230 2.89 -4.89 -0.80
CA GLU A 230 3.60 -3.62 -0.69
C GLU A 230 4.38 -3.54 0.63
N ARG A 231 3.73 -3.84 1.75
CA ARG A 231 4.37 -3.81 3.09
C ARG A 231 5.41 -4.91 3.26
N GLU A 232 5.11 -6.13 2.82
CA GLU A 232 6.02 -7.28 2.93
C GLU A 232 7.30 -7.02 2.14
N ARG A 233 7.20 -6.47 0.93
CA ARG A 233 8.34 -6.10 0.10
C ARG A 233 9.26 -5.12 0.84
N GLN A 234 8.71 -4.06 1.45
CA GLN A 234 9.48 -3.06 2.20
C GLN A 234 10.20 -3.65 3.43
N LEU A 235 9.56 -4.62 4.09
CA LEU A 235 10.04 -5.20 5.35
C LEU A 235 10.85 -6.49 5.15
N PHE A 236 10.85 -7.05 3.93
CA PHE A 236 11.49 -8.32 3.64
C PHE A 236 12.97 -8.34 4.00
N HIS A 237 13.74 -7.33 3.58
CA HIS A 237 15.17 -7.23 3.90
C HIS A 237 15.46 -6.87 5.34
N LYS A 238 14.47 -6.41 6.10
CA LYS A 238 14.58 -6.12 7.54
C LYS A 238 14.32 -7.34 8.42
N GLY A 239 14.10 -8.51 7.83
CA GLY A 239 13.84 -9.74 8.59
C GLY A 239 12.46 -9.79 9.25
N ILE A 240 11.50 -8.98 8.83
CA ILE A 240 10.18 -8.90 9.44
C ILE A 240 9.17 -9.65 8.57
N LYS A 241 8.45 -10.61 9.16
CA LYS A 241 7.32 -11.28 8.51
C LYS A 241 6.07 -10.43 8.64
N VAL A 242 5.34 -10.28 7.56
CA VAL A 242 4.06 -9.56 7.52
C VAL A 242 2.90 -10.53 7.60
N LEU A 243 1.89 -10.21 8.41
CA LEU A 243 0.62 -10.94 8.51
C LEU A 243 -0.54 -10.00 8.23
N SER A 244 -1.57 -10.51 7.54
CA SER A 244 -2.84 -9.84 7.31
C SER A 244 -3.98 -10.62 7.94
N LEU A 245 -4.94 -9.91 8.51
CA LEU A 245 -6.06 -10.47 9.24
C LEU A 245 -7.39 -10.10 8.60
N PHE A 246 -8.19 -11.10 8.24
CA PHE A 246 -9.55 -10.94 7.76
C PHE A 246 -10.55 -11.36 8.84
N PHE A 247 -11.45 -10.46 9.21
CA PHE A 247 -12.60 -10.77 10.04
C PHE A 247 -13.81 -11.05 9.18
N ILE A 248 -14.36 -12.24 9.27
CA ILE A 248 -15.51 -12.68 8.48
C ILE A 248 -16.75 -12.87 9.35
N ASP A 249 -17.91 -12.87 8.70
CA ASP A 249 -19.21 -13.04 9.34
C ASP A 249 -19.60 -14.52 9.56
N GLU A 250 -19.33 -15.38 8.60
CA GLU A 250 -19.71 -16.78 8.58
C GLU A 250 -18.54 -17.67 8.16
N VAL A 251 -18.27 -18.72 8.92
CA VAL A 251 -17.21 -19.70 8.60
C VAL A 251 -17.47 -20.39 7.27
N ALA A 252 -18.75 -20.65 6.92
CA ALA A 252 -19.13 -21.25 5.66
C ALA A 252 -18.69 -20.45 4.42
N LYS A 253 -18.47 -19.14 4.55
CA LYS A 253 -17.93 -18.30 3.45
C LYS A 253 -16.44 -18.53 3.20
N TYR A 254 -15.74 -19.12 4.18
CA TYR A 254 -14.32 -19.46 4.04
C TYR A 254 -14.13 -20.97 3.79
N LYS A 255 -14.83 -21.84 4.52
CA LYS A 255 -14.68 -23.30 4.46
C LYS A 255 -16.03 -24.00 4.55
N GLN A 256 -16.29 -24.90 3.62
CA GLN A 256 -17.50 -25.71 3.57
C GLN A 256 -17.17 -27.19 3.62
N TYR A 257 -18.19 -28.02 3.89
CA TYR A 257 -18.04 -29.47 3.96
C TYR A 257 -19.19 -30.13 3.18
N ASP A 258 -18.84 -31.08 2.33
CA ASP A 258 -19.82 -31.88 1.61
C ASP A 258 -20.53 -32.91 2.51
N ALA A 259 -21.47 -33.68 1.94
CA ALA A 259 -22.19 -34.72 2.65
C ALA A 259 -21.28 -35.84 3.16
N ALA A 260 -20.14 -36.07 2.53
CA ALA A 260 -19.13 -37.06 2.94
C ALA A 260 -18.21 -36.51 4.02
N GLY A 261 -18.29 -35.19 4.34
CA GLY A 261 -17.45 -34.51 5.31
C GLY A 261 -16.12 -34.03 4.74
N GLN A 262 -15.94 -34.06 3.42
CA GLN A 262 -14.75 -33.52 2.77
C GLN A 262 -14.83 -32.00 2.72
N ALA A 263 -13.73 -31.32 3.12
CA ALA A 263 -13.64 -29.88 3.14
C ALA A 263 -13.39 -29.32 1.72
N TYR A 264 -14.05 -28.22 1.39
CA TYR A 264 -13.77 -27.41 0.20
C TYR A 264 -13.87 -25.91 0.53
N ASN A 265 -13.37 -25.07 -0.36
CA ASN A 265 -13.35 -23.63 -0.13
C ASN A 265 -14.76 -23.04 -0.12
N GLY A 266 -14.95 -22.02 0.71
CA GLY A 266 -16.06 -21.11 0.60
C GLY A 266 -15.70 -19.93 -0.30
N ILE A 267 -16.68 -19.09 -0.61
CA ILE A 267 -16.57 -17.98 -1.57
C ILE A 267 -15.41 -16.99 -1.26
N TYR A 268 -15.09 -16.73 0.01
CA TYR A 268 -14.00 -15.82 0.36
C TYR A 268 -12.62 -16.44 0.15
N ALA A 269 -12.47 -17.75 0.34
CA ALA A 269 -11.23 -18.44 0.05
C ALA A 269 -10.98 -18.51 -1.46
N ASP A 270 -12.02 -18.78 -2.27
CA ASP A 270 -11.92 -18.79 -3.72
C ASP A 270 -11.56 -17.39 -4.25
N MET A 271 -12.27 -16.35 -3.79
CA MET A 271 -11.95 -14.96 -4.15
C MET A 271 -10.51 -14.59 -3.81
N PHE A 272 -10.05 -15.00 -2.63
CA PHE A 272 -8.69 -14.73 -2.18
C PHE A 272 -7.66 -15.39 -3.10
N GLU A 273 -7.82 -16.67 -3.40
CA GLU A 273 -6.89 -17.40 -4.25
C GLU A 273 -6.85 -16.84 -5.68
N GLU A 274 -8.00 -16.47 -6.24
CA GLU A 274 -8.09 -15.83 -7.56
C GLU A 274 -7.41 -14.46 -7.58
N GLU A 275 -7.71 -13.57 -6.63
CA GLU A 275 -7.13 -12.23 -6.57
C GLU A 275 -5.63 -12.28 -6.25
N TYR A 276 -5.20 -13.20 -5.38
CA TYR A 276 -3.79 -13.40 -5.08
C TYR A 276 -3.00 -13.85 -6.32
N ALA A 277 -3.53 -14.81 -7.07
CA ALA A 277 -2.90 -15.29 -8.30
C ALA A 277 -2.84 -14.20 -9.38
N ASP A 278 -3.90 -13.40 -9.53
CA ASP A 278 -3.92 -12.27 -10.47
C ASP A 278 -2.86 -11.21 -10.09
N ILE A 279 -2.83 -10.81 -8.83
CA ILE A 279 -1.88 -9.79 -8.35
C ILE A 279 -0.44 -10.29 -8.51
N VAL A 280 -0.11 -11.48 -8.02
CA VAL A 280 1.26 -12.02 -8.10
C VAL A 280 1.69 -12.25 -9.55
N GLY A 281 0.77 -12.71 -10.41
CA GLY A 281 1.03 -12.93 -11.84
C GLY A 281 1.29 -11.64 -12.64
N ASN A 282 0.73 -10.51 -12.18
CA ASN A 282 0.87 -9.20 -12.81
C ASN A 282 1.88 -8.28 -12.11
N LEU A 283 2.54 -8.75 -11.04
CA LEU A 283 3.56 -7.96 -10.35
C LEU A 283 4.69 -7.60 -11.28
N GLN A 284 4.81 -6.31 -11.62
CA GLN A 284 6.00 -5.75 -12.23
C GLN A 284 7.04 -5.53 -11.15
N LEU A 285 7.84 -6.56 -10.91
CA LEU A 285 8.88 -6.53 -9.89
C LEU A 285 10.13 -5.91 -10.49
N ALA A 286 10.69 -4.97 -9.77
CA ALA A 286 11.91 -4.30 -10.17
C ALA A 286 13.14 -5.21 -9.99
N ILE A 287 14.19 -4.97 -10.77
CA ILE A 287 15.49 -5.63 -10.61
C ILE A 287 16.02 -5.32 -9.20
N GLY A 288 16.35 -6.35 -8.43
CA GLY A 288 16.79 -6.25 -7.03
C GLY A 288 15.84 -6.91 -6.02
N ASP A 289 14.61 -7.24 -6.42
CA ASP A 289 13.67 -8.00 -5.59
C ASP A 289 13.73 -9.52 -5.82
N GLU A 290 14.80 -10.04 -6.42
CA GLU A 290 14.92 -11.46 -6.81
C GLU A 290 14.67 -12.41 -5.63
N ALA A 291 15.22 -12.09 -4.47
CA ALA A 291 15.01 -12.89 -3.25
C ALA A 291 13.54 -12.86 -2.78
N TYR A 292 12.90 -11.70 -2.90
CA TYR A 292 11.48 -11.56 -2.56
C TYR A 292 10.58 -12.27 -3.58
N ILE A 293 10.90 -12.19 -4.87
CA ILE A 293 10.21 -12.93 -5.94
C ILE A 293 10.31 -14.44 -5.69
N ALA A 294 11.52 -14.93 -5.39
CA ALA A 294 11.72 -16.34 -5.07
C ALA A 294 10.91 -16.76 -3.84
N TYR A 295 10.80 -15.90 -2.84
CA TYR A 295 9.96 -16.13 -1.66
C TYR A 295 8.47 -16.20 -2.01
N LEU A 296 7.95 -15.27 -2.83
CA LEU A 296 6.55 -15.27 -3.27
C LEU A 296 6.22 -16.53 -4.08
N ASN A 297 7.09 -16.90 -5.03
CA ASN A 297 6.88 -18.05 -5.89
C ASN A 297 7.08 -19.40 -5.19
N ALA A 298 7.65 -19.41 -3.99
CA ALA A 298 7.85 -20.64 -3.21
C ALA A 298 6.58 -21.13 -2.52
N ILE A 299 5.50 -20.34 -2.52
CA ILE A 299 4.25 -20.63 -1.80
C ILE A 299 3.08 -20.56 -2.77
N GLU A 300 2.31 -21.64 -2.88
CA GLU A 300 1.07 -21.64 -3.69
C GLU A 300 -0.01 -20.78 -3.01
N ALA A 301 -0.90 -20.15 -3.79
CA ALA A 301 -1.95 -19.27 -3.27
C ALA A 301 -2.75 -19.91 -2.12
N LYS A 302 -3.15 -21.17 -2.28
CA LYS A 302 -3.92 -21.96 -1.28
C LYS A 302 -3.20 -22.16 0.05
N ASP A 303 -1.85 -22.13 0.07
CA ASP A 303 -1.04 -22.34 1.26
C ASP A 303 -0.71 -21.03 1.98
N THR A 304 -0.95 -19.88 1.32
CA THR A 304 -0.65 -18.55 1.88
C THR A 304 -1.64 -18.12 2.95
N HIS A 305 -2.80 -18.74 3.01
CA HIS A 305 -3.86 -18.37 3.95
C HIS A 305 -4.35 -19.53 4.78
N ALA A 306 -4.83 -19.22 5.99
CA ALA A 306 -5.42 -20.19 6.89
C ALA A 306 -6.62 -19.61 7.62
N GLY A 307 -7.57 -20.46 7.96
CA GLY A 307 -8.72 -20.13 8.79
C GLY A 307 -8.52 -20.56 10.24
N TYR A 308 -8.74 -19.63 11.16
CA TYR A 308 -8.69 -19.88 12.60
C TYR A 308 -10.09 -19.70 13.18
N PHE A 309 -10.80 -20.82 13.29
CA PHE A 309 -12.20 -20.88 13.73
C PHE A 309 -12.38 -21.93 14.82
N SER A 310 -13.50 -21.84 15.51
CA SER A 310 -13.93 -22.92 16.41
C SER A 310 -14.12 -24.22 15.63
N VAL A 311 -13.81 -25.34 16.24
CA VAL A 311 -13.98 -26.67 15.65
C VAL A 311 -15.02 -27.48 16.43
N ASP A 312 -15.87 -28.22 15.74
CA ASP A 312 -16.82 -29.13 16.37
C ASP A 312 -16.15 -30.43 16.83
N LYS A 313 -16.90 -31.29 17.53
CA LYS A 313 -16.40 -32.60 18.01
C LYS A 313 -15.92 -33.54 16.90
N LYS A 314 -16.20 -33.22 15.64
CA LYS A 314 -15.77 -33.97 14.45
C LYS A 314 -14.59 -33.28 13.75
N GLY A 315 -14.03 -32.19 14.33
CA GLY A 315 -12.90 -31.44 13.77
C GLY A 315 -13.30 -30.52 12.61
N LYS A 316 -14.59 -30.25 12.38
CA LYS A 316 -15.04 -29.32 11.35
C LYS A 316 -15.07 -27.89 11.90
N MET A 317 -14.59 -26.93 11.11
CA MET A 317 -14.69 -25.50 11.43
C MET A 317 -16.15 -25.06 11.46
N THR A 318 -16.54 -24.34 12.51
CA THR A 318 -17.90 -23.88 12.74
C THR A 318 -17.95 -22.46 13.28
N ASP A 319 -19.09 -21.78 13.12
CA ASP A 319 -19.32 -20.51 13.76
C ASP A 319 -19.35 -20.67 15.28
N SER A 320 -18.66 -19.78 15.99
CA SER A 320 -18.75 -19.73 17.46
C SER A 320 -20.19 -19.41 17.84
N LYS A 321 -20.88 -20.32 18.51
CA LYS A 321 -22.22 -20.10 19.01
C LYS A 321 -22.17 -19.09 20.14
N LEU A 322 -22.53 -17.86 19.88
CA LEU A 322 -22.91 -16.89 20.89
C LEU A 322 -24.24 -17.33 21.48
N SER A 323 -24.24 -18.28 22.41
CA SER A 323 -25.39 -18.49 23.23
C SER A 323 -25.38 -17.43 24.32
N ASP A 324 -26.46 -16.64 24.43
CA ASP A 324 -26.75 -15.74 25.57
C ASP A 324 -26.86 -16.53 26.89
N LYS A 325 -26.62 -17.82 26.88
CA LYS A 325 -26.64 -18.74 28.02
C LYS A 325 -25.32 -19.48 28.15
N LYS A 326 -24.41 -18.88 28.93
CA LYS A 326 -23.55 -19.48 29.97
C LYS A 326 -22.90 -20.86 29.79
N GLU A 327 -22.45 -21.28 28.65
CA GLU A 327 -21.49 -22.38 28.60
C GLU A 327 -20.48 -22.14 27.49
N LYS A 328 -19.20 -21.89 27.85
CA LYS A 328 -18.09 -22.01 26.92
C LYS A 328 -18.07 -23.47 26.51
N THR A 329 -18.43 -23.75 25.27
CA THR A 329 -18.33 -25.11 24.74
C THR A 329 -16.86 -25.45 24.49
N SER A 330 -16.50 -26.70 24.57
CA SER A 330 -15.13 -27.22 24.37
C SER A 330 -14.53 -26.83 23.01
N ASP A 331 -15.36 -26.42 22.08
CA ASP A 331 -15.01 -26.10 20.70
C ASP A 331 -14.21 -24.78 20.56
N ASP A 332 -14.42 -23.80 21.46
CA ASP A 332 -13.65 -22.53 21.48
C ASP A 332 -12.23 -22.72 22.04
N ILE A 333 -12.02 -23.77 22.85
CA ILE A 333 -10.73 -24.04 23.48
C ILE A 333 -9.72 -24.59 22.48
N ASP A 334 -10.17 -25.44 21.54
CA ASP A 334 -9.28 -26.09 20.57
C ASP A 334 -8.75 -25.06 19.53
N ALA A 335 -9.59 -24.12 19.06
CA ALA A 335 -9.16 -23.06 18.19
C ALA A 335 -8.18 -22.11 18.89
N TYR A 336 -8.45 -21.76 20.14
CA TYR A 336 -7.57 -20.94 20.96
C TYR A 336 -6.20 -21.61 21.18
N ASP A 337 -6.16 -22.88 21.51
CA ASP A 337 -4.94 -23.65 21.70
C ASP A 337 -4.09 -23.70 20.43
N LEU A 338 -4.72 -23.87 19.26
CA LEU A 338 -4.04 -23.90 17.98
C LEU A 338 -3.34 -22.57 17.69
N ILE A 339 -4.04 -21.46 17.89
CA ILE A 339 -3.51 -20.11 17.68
C ILE A 339 -2.37 -19.83 18.66
N MET A 340 -2.53 -20.17 19.93
CA MET A 340 -1.54 -19.89 20.96
C MET A 340 -0.29 -20.76 20.82
N LYS A 341 -0.45 -22.04 20.47
CA LYS A 341 0.68 -22.99 20.26
C LYS A 341 1.50 -22.65 19.02
N ASN A 342 0.88 -22.07 17.98
CA ASN A 342 1.53 -21.74 16.72
C ASN A 342 1.93 -20.26 16.60
N LYS A 343 1.85 -19.49 17.69
CA LYS A 343 2.14 -18.05 17.70
C LYS A 343 3.55 -17.73 17.19
N GLU A 344 4.55 -18.46 17.65
CA GLU A 344 5.95 -18.30 17.22
C GLU A 344 6.16 -18.76 15.77
N LEU A 345 5.48 -19.86 15.37
CA LEU A 345 5.55 -20.35 14.01
C LEU A 345 5.04 -19.30 12.99
N LEU A 346 4.01 -18.54 13.35
CA LEU A 346 3.50 -17.44 12.50
C LEU A 346 4.50 -16.30 12.30
N LEU A 347 5.57 -16.22 13.08
CA LEU A 347 6.65 -15.24 12.92
C LEU A 347 7.82 -15.79 12.07
N ASP A 348 7.86 -17.11 11.83
CA ASP A 348 8.90 -17.74 11.01
C ASP A 348 8.73 -17.33 9.53
N ARG A 349 9.83 -16.88 8.90
CA ARG A 349 9.86 -16.46 7.51
C ARG A 349 10.16 -17.58 6.52
N ASN A 350 10.47 -18.78 7.00
CA ASN A 350 10.73 -19.90 6.11
C ASN A 350 9.43 -20.34 5.41
N PRO A 351 9.33 -20.23 4.06
CA PRO A 351 8.10 -20.52 3.34
C PRO A 351 7.67 -21.98 3.44
N LYS A 352 8.60 -22.91 3.67
CA LYS A 352 8.29 -24.34 3.84
C LYS A 352 7.78 -24.69 5.24
N ARG A 353 8.19 -23.93 6.26
CA ARG A 353 7.78 -24.16 7.65
C ARG A 353 6.54 -23.35 8.01
N SER A 354 6.43 -22.15 7.50
CA SER A 354 5.36 -21.20 7.81
C SER A 354 4.92 -20.42 6.57
N PRO A 355 4.19 -21.07 5.65
CA PRO A 355 3.72 -20.43 4.42
C PRO A 355 2.60 -19.41 4.67
N VAL A 356 1.87 -19.54 5.79
CA VAL A 356 0.71 -18.69 6.10
C VAL A 356 1.11 -17.24 6.33
N ARG A 357 0.47 -16.34 5.60
CA ARG A 357 0.62 -14.88 5.68
C ARG A 357 -0.71 -14.17 5.87
N PHE A 358 -1.80 -14.81 5.50
CA PHE A 358 -3.16 -14.28 5.61
C PHE A 358 -4.00 -15.17 6.52
N ILE A 359 -4.70 -14.55 7.45
CA ILE A 359 -5.46 -15.25 8.49
C ILE A 359 -6.92 -14.83 8.39
N PHE A 360 -7.81 -15.80 8.20
CA PHE A 360 -9.25 -15.60 8.28
C PHE A 360 -9.77 -16.02 9.64
N SER A 361 -10.59 -15.18 10.27
CA SER A 361 -11.13 -15.48 11.59
C SER A 361 -12.54 -14.90 11.74
N HIS A 362 -13.34 -15.56 12.58
CA HIS A 362 -14.66 -15.09 12.97
C HIS A 362 -14.64 -14.49 14.38
N SER A 363 -14.84 -15.31 15.41
CA SER A 363 -14.90 -14.88 16.80
C SER A 363 -13.76 -15.39 17.68
N ALA A 364 -13.06 -16.43 17.22
CA ALA A 364 -12.00 -17.07 18.00
C ALA A 364 -10.85 -16.14 18.39
N LEU A 365 -10.63 -15.06 17.61
CA LEU A 365 -9.63 -14.04 17.92
C LEU A 365 -10.17 -12.89 18.80
N ARG A 366 -11.37 -12.97 19.36
CA ARG A 366 -11.97 -11.88 20.15
C ARG A 366 -11.22 -11.56 21.44
N GLU A 367 -10.71 -12.57 22.11
CA GLU A 367 -10.01 -12.39 23.38
C GLU A 367 -8.67 -13.14 23.36
N GLY A 368 -7.61 -12.51 23.86
CA GLY A 368 -6.33 -13.13 24.16
C GLY A 368 -5.34 -13.36 23.00
N TRP A 369 -5.75 -13.27 21.72
CA TRP A 369 -4.81 -13.37 20.61
C TRP A 369 -4.23 -12.01 20.23
N ASP A 370 -2.91 -11.97 20.13
CA ASP A 370 -2.15 -10.81 19.73
C ASP A 370 -0.88 -11.29 19.01
N ASN A 371 -0.75 -10.92 17.77
CA ASN A 371 0.48 -11.12 17.02
C ASN A 371 1.07 -9.76 16.65
N PRO A 372 2.34 -9.48 17.04
CA PRO A 372 2.94 -8.18 16.79
C PRO A 372 3.13 -7.89 15.30
N ASN A 373 3.16 -8.91 14.45
CA ASN A 373 3.43 -8.76 13.03
C ASN A 373 2.18 -8.68 12.15
N VAL A 374 1.02 -8.37 12.74
CA VAL A 374 -0.18 -7.98 11.98
C VAL A 374 0.00 -6.55 11.49
N PHE A 375 -0.03 -6.37 10.17
CA PHE A 375 0.13 -5.08 9.50
C PHE A 375 -1.10 -4.65 8.69
N GLN A 376 -1.98 -5.60 8.33
CA GLN A 376 -3.23 -5.29 7.66
C GLN A 376 -4.39 -5.94 8.41
N ILE A 377 -5.49 -5.20 8.50
CA ILE A 377 -6.77 -5.70 9.02
C ILE A 377 -7.86 -5.35 8.02
N CYS A 378 -8.65 -6.35 7.64
CA CYS A 378 -9.81 -6.21 6.78
C CYS A 378 -11.04 -6.84 7.43
N THR A 379 -12.13 -6.11 7.50
CA THR A 379 -13.41 -6.60 8.04
C THR A 379 -14.38 -6.86 6.88
N LEU A 380 -14.63 -8.14 6.57
CA LEU A 380 -15.53 -8.62 5.51
C LEU A 380 -16.97 -8.82 6.00
N LYS A 381 -17.32 -8.30 7.15
CA LYS A 381 -18.66 -8.36 7.74
C LYS A 381 -19.23 -6.96 7.87
N GLN A 382 -20.55 -6.85 7.85
CA GLN A 382 -21.23 -5.62 8.23
C GLN A 382 -21.13 -5.47 9.76
N SER A 383 -20.31 -4.52 10.24
CA SER A 383 -20.22 -4.21 11.65
C SER A 383 -21.01 -2.96 11.96
N SER A 384 -22.08 -3.10 12.75
CA SER A 384 -22.89 -1.98 13.20
C SER A 384 -22.41 -1.34 14.52
N SER A 385 -21.32 -1.84 15.10
CA SER A 385 -20.83 -1.42 16.42
C SER A 385 -19.40 -0.92 16.34
N ASP A 386 -19.19 0.37 16.64
CA ASP A 386 -17.89 1.02 16.65
C ASP A 386 -16.94 0.42 17.69
N VAL A 387 -17.47 -0.04 18.84
CA VAL A 387 -16.69 -0.72 19.89
C VAL A 387 -16.01 -1.99 19.36
N ARG A 388 -16.67 -2.73 18.47
CA ARG A 388 -16.06 -3.94 17.86
C ARG A 388 -14.95 -3.57 16.90
N LYS A 389 -15.13 -2.53 16.09
CA LYS A 389 -14.09 -2.04 15.16
C LYS A 389 -12.81 -1.71 15.93
N ARG A 390 -12.92 -0.99 17.06
CA ARG A 390 -11.78 -0.65 17.91
C ARG A 390 -11.06 -1.87 18.48
N GLN A 391 -11.81 -2.85 18.97
CA GLN A 391 -11.22 -4.10 19.49
C GLN A 391 -10.49 -4.88 18.41
N GLU A 392 -11.01 -4.90 17.19
CA GLU A 392 -10.39 -5.55 16.03
C GLU A 392 -9.10 -4.81 15.62
N VAL A 393 -9.14 -3.48 15.50
CA VAL A 393 -7.97 -2.64 15.20
C VAL A 393 -6.91 -2.75 16.29
N GLY A 394 -7.32 -2.74 17.56
CA GLY A 394 -6.44 -2.84 18.72
C GLY A 394 -5.50 -4.05 18.70
N ARG A 395 -5.93 -5.15 18.06
CA ARG A 395 -5.10 -6.38 17.95
C ARG A 395 -3.89 -6.24 17.05
N GLY A 396 -3.91 -5.28 16.11
CA GLY A 396 -2.80 -5.00 15.20
C GLY A 396 -1.84 -3.92 15.68
N LEU A 397 -2.12 -3.25 16.81
CA LEU A 397 -1.36 -2.05 17.22
C LEU A 397 0.01 -2.33 17.84
N ARG A 398 0.33 -3.56 18.20
CA ARG A 398 1.63 -3.88 18.81
C ARG A 398 2.77 -3.65 17.84
N LEU A 399 3.88 -3.10 18.34
CA LEU A 399 5.10 -2.96 17.56
C LEU A 399 5.60 -4.34 17.11
N CYS A 400 6.01 -4.43 15.85
CA CYS A 400 6.46 -5.68 15.24
C CYS A 400 7.79 -6.17 15.83
N VAL A 401 8.06 -7.45 15.59
CA VAL A 401 9.34 -8.09 15.89
C VAL A 401 9.99 -8.62 14.62
N ASN A 402 11.31 -8.64 14.59
CA ASN A 402 12.06 -9.27 13.52
C ASN A 402 12.17 -10.79 13.75
N GLN A 403 12.84 -11.50 12.85
CA GLN A 403 13.07 -12.95 12.93
C GLN A 403 13.90 -13.39 14.14
N ASP A 404 14.66 -12.48 14.75
CA ASP A 404 15.50 -12.72 15.91
C ASP A 404 14.74 -12.46 17.23
N GLY A 405 13.44 -12.11 17.13
CA GLY A 405 12.57 -11.80 18.26
C GLY A 405 12.77 -10.40 18.84
N GLU A 406 13.58 -9.56 18.20
CA GLU A 406 13.84 -8.19 18.63
C GLU A 406 12.66 -7.30 18.27
N ARG A 407 12.19 -6.50 19.22
CA ARG A 407 11.11 -5.54 19.01
C ARG A 407 11.59 -4.31 18.28
N MET A 408 10.90 -3.96 17.20
CA MET A 408 11.19 -2.79 16.37
C MET A 408 10.64 -1.51 17.01
N ASP A 409 11.19 -1.14 18.15
CA ASP A 409 10.85 0.04 18.94
C ASP A 409 11.82 1.23 18.69
N ALA A 410 11.70 2.28 19.48
CA ALA A 410 12.52 3.48 19.35
C ALA A 410 14.02 3.23 19.68
N ASN A 411 14.35 2.20 20.45
CA ASN A 411 15.75 1.86 20.74
C ASN A 411 16.44 1.28 19.50
N VAL A 412 15.68 0.55 18.65
CA VAL A 412 16.19 -0.08 17.42
C VAL A 412 16.05 0.84 16.21
N LEU A 413 14.93 1.53 16.09
CA LEU A 413 14.56 2.30 14.89
C LEU A 413 14.69 3.81 15.04
N GLY A 414 14.92 4.32 16.25
CA GLY A 414 14.99 5.78 16.48
C GLY A 414 13.70 6.48 16.05
N ASN A 415 13.81 7.37 15.08
CA ASN A 415 12.66 8.11 14.55
C ASN A 415 11.81 7.32 13.58
N ASP A 416 12.31 6.20 13.03
CA ASP A 416 11.63 5.41 12.00
C ASP A 416 10.57 4.44 12.52
N VAL A 417 10.27 4.45 13.82
CA VAL A 417 9.27 3.55 14.43
C VAL A 417 7.96 3.58 13.66
N HIS A 418 7.41 4.76 13.37
CA HIS A 418 6.13 4.93 12.70
C HIS A 418 6.21 4.78 11.16
N ASN A 419 7.41 4.70 10.57
CA ASN A 419 7.60 4.35 9.17
C ASN A 419 7.55 2.84 8.97
N ILE A 420 8.08 2.09 9.92
CA ILE A 420 8.10 0.63 9.92
C ILE A 420 6.80 0.06 10.50
N ASN A 421 6.37 0.58 11.64
CA ASN A 421 5.21 0.10 12.36
C ASN A 421 3.94 0.84 11.93
N VAL A 422 3.38 0.47 10.78
CA VAL A 422 2.11 0.99 10.25
C VAL A 422 1.10 -0.14 10.16
N LEU A 423 -0.05 0.01 10.79
CA LEU A 423 -1.20 -0.87 10.64
C LEU A 423 -2.15 -0.28 9.60
N THR A 424 -2.37 -0.98 8.50
CA THR A 424 -3.33 -0.58 7.47
C THR A 424 -4.68 -1.26 7.69
N VAL A 425 -5.73 -0.46 7.83
CA VAL A 425 -7.12 -0.94 7.96
C VAL A 425 -7.81 -0.76 6.61
N ILE A 426 -8.35 -1.85 6.06
CA ILE A 426 -9.15 -1.83 4.84
C ILE A 426 -10.61 -1.78 5.24
N ALA A 427 -11.23 -0.61 5.04
CA ALA A 427 -12.60 -0.32 5.44
C ALA A 427 -13.57 -0.41 4.25
N SER A 428 -14.80 -0.88 4.50
CA SER A 428 -15.90 -0.85 3.54
C SER A 428 -16.67 0.48 3.53
N GLU A 429 -16.09 1.52 4.07
CA GLU A 429 -16.59 2.87 4.15
C GLU A 429 -15.49 3.85 3.76
N SER A 430 -15.85 5.11 3.48
CA SER A 430 -14.87 6.12 3.13
C SER A 430 -13.86 6.34 4.25
N TYR A 431 -12.66 6.79 3.88
CA TYR A 431 -11.64 7.20 4.85
C TYR A 431 -12.18 8.18 5.88
N ASP A 432 -12.92 9.21 5.44
CA ASP A 432 -13.46 10.25 6.31
C ASP A 432 -14.45 9.70 7.34
N SER A 433 -15.33 8.78 6.91
CA SER A 433 -16.31 8.13 7.79
C SER A 433 -15.60 7.28 8.86
N PHE A 434 -14.64 6.46 8.45
CA PHE A 434 -13.87 5.62 9.36
C PHE A 434 -13.03 6.46 10.34
N ALA A 435 -12.32 7.47 9.83
CA ALA A 435 -11.48 8.35 10.64
C ALA A 435 -12.31 9.12 11.68
N LYS A 436 -13.47 9.65 11.28
CA LYS A 436 -14.40 10.35 12.18
C LYS A 436 -14.94 9.42 13.27
N GLY A 437 -15.31 8.19 12.92
CA GLY A 437 -15.77 7.20 13.90
C GLY A 437 -14.67 6.85 14.92
N LEU A 438 -13.45 6.59 14.45
CA LEU A 438 -12.30 6.29 15.31
C LEU A 438 -11.93 7.47 16.20
N GLN A 439 -11.93 8.70 15.68
CA GLN A 439 -11.64 9.91 16.45
C GLN A 439 -12.69 10.17 17.53
N SER A 440 -13.98 9.97 17.25
CA SER A 440 -15.04 10.12 18.22
C SER A 440 -14.85 9.17 19.42
N GLU A 441 -14.51 7.92 19.17
CA GLU A 441 -14.25 6.93 20.22
C GLU A 441 -12.99 7.25 21.03
N LEU A 442 -11.93 7.72 20.36
CA LEU A 442 -10.71 8.13 21.04
C LEU A 442 -10.94 9.36 21.91
N ALA A 443 -11.77 10.31 21.45
CA ALA A 443 -12.18 11.47 22.23
C ALA A 443 -12.92 11.06 23.50
N GLU A 444 -13.82 10.08 23.45
CA GLU A 444 -14.48 9.53 24.62
C GLU A 444 -13.49 8.90 25.62
N ALA A 445 -12.51 8.16 25.09
CA ALA A 445 -11.48 7.50 25.92
C ALA A 445 -10.55 8.50 26.63
N VAL A 446 -10.39 9.70 26.07
CA VAL A 446 -9.53 10.77 26.62
C VAL A 446 -10.32 11.96 27.16
N ALA A 447 -11.62 11.83 27.35
CA ALA A 447 -12.53 12.91 27.78
C ALA A 447 -12.11 13.66 29.07
N ASN A 448 -11.26 13.06 29.90
CA ASN A 448 -10.73 13.68 31.11
C ASN A 448 -9.41 14.46 30.89
N ARG A 449 -8.94 14.60 29.64
CA ARG A 449 -7.77 15.42 29.35
C ARG A 449 -8.14 16.89 29.20
N PRO A 450 -7.20 17.80 29.53
CA PRO A 450 -7.39 19.21 29.21
C PRO A 450 -7.52 19.39 27.69
N GLU A 451 -8.46 20.20 27.24
CA GLU A 451 -8.65 20.51 25.82
C GLU A 451 -7.85 21.72 25.35
N LYS A 452 -7.24 22.45 26.28
CA LYS A 452 -6.53 23.70 26.01
C LYS A 452 -5.27 23.80 26.86
N VAL A 453 -4.24 24.39 26.27
CA VAL A 453 -3.07 24.84 27.00
C VAL A 453 -3.44 26.14 27.71
N THR A 454 -3.32 26.18 29.04
CA THR A 454 -3.54 27.35 29.91
C THR A 454 -2.44 27.41 30.95
N ALA A 455 -2.24 28.52 31.62
CA ALA A 455 -1.29 28.61 32.75
C ALA A 455 -1.61 27.59 33.86
N ASP A 456 -2.90 27.35 34.12
CA ASP A 456 -3.35 26.37 35.14
C ASP A 456 -2.94 24.92 34.79
N LEU A 457 -2.67 24.61 33.49
CA LEU A 457 -2.17 23.32 33.10
C LEU A 457 -0.82 22.98 33.75
N PHE A 458 0.02 23.99 33.93
CA PHE A 458 1.39 23.86 34.45
C PHE A 458 1.44 24.03 35.98
N LYS A 459 0.55 24.82 36.52
CA LYS A 459 0.55 25.18 37.95
C LYS A 459 0.51 23.95 38.86
N ASP A 460 1.29 23.98 39.94
CA ASP A 460 1.41 22.93 40.95
C ASP A 460 1.93 21.56 40.40
N LYS A 461 2.46 21.55 39.18
CA LYS A 461 3.11 20.34 38.61
C LYS A 461 4.55 20.28 39.08
N VAL A 462 5.00 19.06 39.35
CA VAL A 462 6.41 18.77 39.63
C VAL A 462 7.10 18.40 38.32
N ILE A 463 8.13 19.12 37.97
CA ILE A 463 9.01 18.81 36.84
C ILE A 463 10.37 18.35 37.35
N THR A 464 11.03 17.47 36.62
CA THR A 464 12.31 16.90 37.00
C THR A 464 13.32 17.18 35.89
N ASP A 465 14.50 17.69 36.25
CA ASP A 465 15.59 17.91 35.32
C ASP A 465 16.29 16.58 34.93
N ALA A 466 17.22 16.65 34.00
CA ALA A 466 18.02 15.50 33.56
C ALA A 466 18.92 14.88 34.67
N ARG A 467 19.10 15.60 35.79
CA ARG A 467 19.91 15.17 36.93
C ARG A 467 19.05 14.56 38.04
N GLY A 468 17.73 14.58 37.89
CA GLY A 468 16.78 14.05 38.89
C GLY A 468 16.35 15.05 39.95
N ASN A 469 16.68 16.36 39.85
CA ASN A 469 16.18 17.37 40.75
C ASN A 469 14.73 17.72 40.44
N GLU A 470 13.89 17.78 41.46
CA GLU A 470 12.49 18.10 41.33
C GLU A 470 12.26 19.60 41.58
N GLN A 471 11.42 20.21 40.75
CA GLN A 471 10.98 21.60 40.87
C GLN A 471 9.46 21.67 40.75
N VAL A 472 8.82 22.40 41.64
CA VAL A 472 7.38 22.67 41.57
C VAL A 472 7.16 23.94 40.77
N ILE A 473 6.30 23.87 39.76
CA ILE A 473 5.89 25.04 38.96
C ILE A 473 4.90 25.86 39.77
N ASP A 474 5.33 27.03 40.22
CA ASP A 474 4.42 27.98 40.86
C ASP A 474 3.58 28.76 39.84
N GLY A 475 2.75 29.69 40.33
CA GLY A 475 1.82 30.48 39.50
C GLY A 475 2.54 31.43 38.52
N GLU A 476 3.67 32.04 38.93
CA GLU A 476 4.44 32.95 38.09
C GLU A 476 5.16 32.19 36.98
N MET A 477 5.80 31.09 37.31
CA MET A 477 6.45 30.19 36.37
C MET A 477 5.42 29.59 35.40
N ALA A 478 4.25 29.18 35.85
CA ALA A 478 3.18 28.66 35.00
C ALA A 478 2.73 29.69 33.96
N GLN A 479 2.64 30.96 34.35
CA GLN A 479 2.31 32.06 33.44
C GLN A 479 3.44 32.33 32.44
N ALA A 480 4.71 32.29 32.89
CA ALA A 480 5.87 32.47 32.02
C ALA A 480 5.93 31.37 30.92
N ILE A 481 5.75 30.10 31.32
CA ILE A 481 5.70 28.95 30.35
C ILE A 481 4.57 29.15 29.35
N TYR A 482 3.36 29.47 29.82
CA TYR A 482 2.22 29.67 28.92
C TYR A 482 2.43 30.86 27.98
N PHE A 483 2.96 31.98 28.47
CA PHE A 483 3.25 33.15 27.67
C PHE A 483 4.29 32.85 26.58
N ASP A 484 5.35 32.14 26.95
CA ASP A 484 6.38 31.71 26.01
C ASP A 484 5.84 30.79 24.92
N MET A 485 4.93 29.86 25.26
CA MET A 485 4.23 29.03 24.28
C MET A 485 3.41 29.84 23.28
N VAL A 486 2.76 30.91 23.74
CA VAL A 486 1.98 31.82 22.87
C VAL A 486 2.90 32.67 21.99
N VAL A 487 3.99 33.22 22.56
CA VAL A 487 4.95 34.08 21.84
C VAL A 487 5.68 33.31 20.75
N ASN A 488 6.09 32.08 21.03
CA ASN A 488 6.70 31.19 20.03
C ASN A 488 5.69 30.67 19.00
N GLY A 489 4.40 30.95 19.15
CA GLY A 489 3.35 30.55 18.23
C GLY A 489 2.98 29.08 18.34
N TYR A 490 3.29 28.42 19.46
CA TYR A 490 2.93 27.02 19.71
C TYR A 490 1.48 26.83 20.16
N VAL A 491 0.92 27.90 20.72
CA VAL A 491 -0.47 27.93 21.20
C VAL A 491 -1.19 29.12 20.57
N ASP A 492 -2.38 28.91 20.07
CA ASP A 492 -3.23 29.96 19.50
C ASP A 492 -3.97 30.77 20.60
N LYS A 493 -4.66 31.83 20.18
CA LYS A 493 -5.46 32.69 21.10
C LYS A 493 -6.58 31.95 21.82
N LYS A 494 -6.94 30.75 21.42
CA LYS A 494 -8.00 29.93 22.03
C LYS A 494 -7.43 28.84 22.95
N GLY A 495 -6.11 28.72 23.03
CA GLY A 495 -5.42 27.73 23.82
C GLY A 495 -5.18 26.40 23.07
N ALA A 496 -5.43 26.36 21.77
CA ALA A 496 -5.19 25.16 20.97
C ALA A 496 -3.73 25.11 20.48
N LEU A 497 -3.16 23.89 20.37
CA LEU A 497 -1.83 23.68 19.80
C LEU A 497 -1.84 23.99 18.29
N THR A 498 -0.74 24.53 17.78
CA THR A 498 -0.59 24.94 16.38
C THR A 498 0.23 23.90 15.60
N ASP A 499 0.20 24.00 14.26
CA ASP A 499 1.02 23.14 13.38
C ASP A 499 2.52 23.39 13.63
N LYS A 500 2.89 24.62 14.02
CA LYS A 500 4.26 24.96 14.38
C LYS A 500 4.76 24.17 15.59
N TYR A 501 3.92 23.95 16.60
CA TYR A 501 4.29 23.12 17.75
C TYR A 501 4.69 21.70 17.30
N TYR A 502 3.90 21.10 16.43
CA TYR A 502 4.18 19.74 15.95
C TYR A 502 5.41 19.68 15.06
N ALA A 503 5.62 20.67 14.20
CA ALA A 503 6.79 20.77 13.32
C ALA A 503 8.08 20.91 14.14
N ASP A 504 8.15 21.91 15.05
CA ASP A 504 9.32 22.17 15.88
C ASP A 504 9.58 21.00 16.85
N LYS A 505 8.53 20.34 17.33
CA LYS A 505 8.66 19.12 18.13
C LYS A 505 9.27 17.97 17.35
N ALA A 506 8.85 17.75 16.13
CA ALA A 506 9.40 16.69 15.27
C ALA A 506 10.88 16.90 14.95
N ASN A 507 11.29 18.17 14.84
CA ASN A 507 12.67 18.57 14.58
C ASN A 507 13.53 18.66 15.88
N GLY A 508 12.91 18.56 17.06
CA GLY A 508 13.62 18.76 18.33
C GLY A 508 13.98 20.23 18.62
N GLU A 509 13.26 21.18 18.02
CA GLU A 509 13.56 22.63 18.06
C GLU A 509 12.59 23.42 18.96
N ILE A 510 11.80 22.74 19.79
CA ILE A 510 10.88 23.44 20.71
C ILE A 510 11.66 24.31 21.68
N LYS A 511 11.28 25.58 21.72
CA LYS A 511 11.77 26.58 22.68
C LYS A 511 10.87 26.61 23.88
N VAL A 512 11.44 26.59 25.06
CA VAL A 512 10.74 26.76 26.35
C VAL A 512 11.34 27.93 27.10
N ALA A 513 10.59 28.48 28.04
CA ALA A 513 11.04 29.58 28.88
C ALA A 513 12.37 29.27 29.59
N GLU A 514 13.25 30.27 29.73
CA GLU A 514 14.60 30.08 30.29
C GLU A 514 14.58 29.46 31.69
N GLU A 515 13.57 29.77 32.49
CA GLU A 515 13.40 29.27 33.89
C GLU A 515 13.20 27.75 33.95
N VAL A 516 12.78 27.13 32.84
CA VAL A 516 12.49 25.69 32.74
C VAL A 516 13.27 25.00 31.61
N ALA A 517 14.30 25.64 31.08
CA ALA A 517 15.09 25.12 29.97
C ALA A 517 15.71 23.74 30.29
N ASP A 518 16.20 23.55 31.52
CA ASP A 518 16.75 22.27 31.99
C ASP A 518 15.70 21.16 32.16
N CYS A 519 14.42 21.54 32.16
CA CYS A 519 13.24 20.66 32.29
C CYS A 519 12.37 20.66 31.02
N ALA A 520 12.88 21.05 29.86
CA ALA A 520 12.14 21.20 28.61
C ALA A 520 11.29 19.96 28.27
N ASP A 521 11.86 18.77 28.40
CA ASP A 521 11.15 17.51 28.15
C ASP A 521 9.98 17.29 29.09
N ALA A 522 10.07 17.75 30.33
CA ALA A 522 8.97 17.64 31.30
C ALA A 522 7.84 18.62 30.94
N VAL A 523 8.19 19.84 30.51
CA VAL A 523 7.22 20.84 30.04
C VAL A 523 6.54 20.33 28.77
N ILE A 524 7.25 19.79 27.79
CA ILE A 524 6.69 19.20 26.58
C ILE A 524 5.73 18.06 26.92
N ARG A 525 6.08 17.19 27.88
CA ARG A 525 5.15 16.13 28.35
C ARG A 525 3.86 16.67 28.94
N ILE A 526 3.91 17.80 29.65
CA ILE A 526 2.72 18.44 30.18
C ILE A 526 1.86 18.99 29.04
N VAL A 527 2.46 19.65 28.05
CA VAL A 527 1.77 20.16 26.86
C VAL A 527 1.15 19.00 26.05
N ASP A 528 1.86 17.90 25.89
CA ASP A 528 1.36 16.69 25.23
C ASP A 528 0.18 16.03 25.96
N SER A 529 -0.09 16.41 27.21
CA SER A 529 -1.27 15.95 27.93
C SER A 529 -2.56 16.58 27.42
N VAL A 530 -2.48 17.68 26.66
CA VAL A 530 -3.65 18.34 26.07
C VAL A 530 -4.18 17.50 24.92
N TYR A 531 -5.49 17.31 24.89
CA TYR A 531 -6.14 16.60 23.79
C TYR A 531 -6.17 17.46 22.53
N ASP A 532 -5.58 16.95 21.47
CA ASP A 532 -5.75 17.49 20.12
C ASP A 532 -6.18 16.37 19.17
N SER A 533 -7.36 16.51 18.59
CA SER A 533 -7.92 15.52 17.66
C SER A 533 -7.05 15.30 16.42
N ARG A 534 -6.22 16.28 16.04
CA ARG A 534 -5.31 16.19 14.90
C ARG A 534 -4.15 15.23 15.14
N SER A 535 -3.67 15.12 16.38
CA SER A 535 -2.55 14.24 16.74
C SER A 535 -2.89 12.76 16.63
N MET A 536 -4.16 12.40 16.56
CA MET A 536 -4.65 11.02 16.50
C MET A 536 -5.41 10.70 15.20
N GLN A 537 -5.31 11.57 14.20
CA GLN A 537 -5.94 11.32 12.93
C GLN A 537 -5.23 10.14 12.23
N PRO A 538 -5.96 9.07 11.85
CA PRO A 538 -5.37 7.99 11.07
C PRO A 538 -4.91 8.55 9.72
N GLU A 539 -3.86 7.96 9.17
CA GLU A 539 -3.35 8.35 7.86
C GLU A 539 -4.24 7.78 6.75
N ASN A 540 -4.52 8.58 5.72
CA ASN A 540 -5.11 8.03 4.51
C ASN A 540 -4.03 7.23 3.76
N ALA A 541 -4.14 5.91 3.74
CA ALA A 541 -3.15 5.04 3.12
C ALA A 541 -3.04 5.21 1.59
N ARG A 542 -4.03 5.88 0.97
CA ARG A 542 -4.01 6.21 -0.47
C ARG A 542 -3.36 7.57 -0.75
N ASP A 543 -3.22 8.43 0.25
CA ASP A 543 -2.72 9.80 0.13
C ASP A 543 -1.24 9.86 0.55
N LYS A 544 -0.39 9.25 -0.28
CA LYS A 544 1.07 9.24 -0.10
C LYS A 544 1.78 10.09 -1.15
N ASN A 545 1.07 11.02 -1.77
CA ASN A 545 1.63 11.86 -2.81
C ASN A 545 2.66 12.82 -2.22
N VAL A 546 3.84 12.86 -2.83
CA VAL A 546 4.92 13.77 -2.48
C VAL A 546 5.07 14.77 -3.63
N GLU A 547 4.97 16.05 -3.31
CA GLU A 547 5.41 17.13 -4.19
C GLU A 547 6.88 17.44 -3.89
N LEU A 548 7.71 17.39 -4.90
CA LEU A 548 9.13 17.71 -4.76
C LEU A 548 9.31 19.18 -4.48
N GLN A 549 10.04 19.49 -3.42
CA GLN A 549 10.41 20.86 -3.11
C GLN A 549 11.90 21.06 -3.40
N VAL A 550 12.19 22.16 -4.12
CA VAL A 550 13.59 22.55 -4.40
C VAL A 550 14.20 23.12 -3.15
N ASP A 551 15.40 22.67 -2.83
CA ASP A 551 16.22 23.24 -1.78
C ASP A 551 16.91 24.53 -2.31
N PRO A 552 16.55 25.73 -1.81
CA PRO A 552 17.09 26.98 -2.31
C PRO A 552 18.60 27.12 -2.06
N GLU A 553 19.12 26.52 -0.98
CA GLU A 553 20.54 26.57 -0.65
C GLU A 553 21.35 25.78 -1.66
N LYS A 554 20.88 24.57 -2.01
CA LYS A 554 21.52 23.72 -3.02
C LYS A 554 21.45 24.34 -4.42
N LEU A 555 20.32 24.97 -4.77
CA LEU A 555 20.17 25.71 -6.03
C LEU A 555 21.18 26.88 -6.11
N ALA A 556 21.53 27.48 -4.98
CA ALA A 556 22.49 28.57 -4.90
C ALA A 556 23.96 28.11 -4.84
N MET A 557 24.24 26.81 -4.66
CA MET A 557 25.61 26.28 -4.56
C MET A 557 26.45 26.57 -5.81
N PRO A 558 27.72 26.95 -5.66
CA PRO A 558 28.62 27.22 -6.77
C PRO A 558 28.77 26.01 -7.72
N GLU A 559 28.82 24.81 -7.16
CA GLU A 559 28.97 23.56 -7.89
C GLU A 559 27.75 23.32 -8.80
N PHE A 560 26.52 23.55 -8.29
CA PHE A 560 25.31 23.43 -9.09
C PHE A 560 25.26 24.50 -10.19
N LYS A 561 25.58 25.72 -9.87
CA LYS A 561 25.61 26.81 -10.86
C LYS A 561 26.61 26.53 -11.98
N ALA A 562 27.79 26.02 -11.65
CA ALA A 562 28.82 25.67 -12.63
C ALA A 562 28.38 24.49 -13.51
N LEU A 563 27.74 23.47 -12.93
CA LEU A 563 27.13 22.37 -13.67
C LEU A 563 26.05 22.92 -14.63
N TRP A 564 25.07 23.69 -14.10
CA TRP A 564 23.95 24.20 -14.87
C TRP A 564 24.38 25.11 -16.00
N GLN A 565 25.38 25.97 -15.78
CA GLN A 565 25.94 26.84 -16.82
C GLN A 565 26.46 26.06 -18.02
N ARG A 566 26.97 24.86 -17.81
CA ARG A 566 27.51 23.99 -18.86
C ARG A 566 26.45 23.18 -19.60
N ILE A 567 25.45 22.65 -18.90
CA ILE A 567 24.44 21.78 -19.51
C ILE A 567 23.18 22.52 -19.98
N SER A 568 22.91 23.74 -19.49
CA SER A 568 21.70 24.49 -19.83
C SER A 568 21.63 25.06 -21.27
N PRO A 569 22.72 25.25 -22.02
CA PRO A 569 22.59 25.76 -23.41
C PRO A 569 21.76 24.78 -24.24
N LYS A 570 20.80 25.33 -24.99
CA LYS A 570 20.08 24.56 -25.98
C LYS A 570 20.98 24.34 -27.21
N SER A 571 20.82 23.22 -27.87
CA SER A 571 21.54 22.91 -29.10
C SER A 571 20.58 22.53 -30.21
N VAL A 572 20.96 22.86 -31.42
CA VAL A 572 20.33 22.37 -32.65
C VAL A 572 21.32 21.50 -33.40
N TYR A 573 20.80 20.46 -33.97
CA TYR A 573 21.61 19.56 -34.79
C TYR A 573 21.44 19.90 -36.26
N VAL A 574 22.50 19.64 -37.00
CA VAL A 574 22.49 19.64 -38.48
C VAL A 574 22.93 18.26 -38.92
N VAL A 575 22.14 17.66 -39.81
CA VAL A 575 22.44 16.37 -40.38
C VAL A 575 22.66 16.54 -41.91
N ASP A 576 23.82 16.15 -42.36
CA ASP A 576 24.15 16.18 -43.77
C ASP A 576 24.42 14.74 -44.22
N PHE A 577 23.37 14.00 -44.62
CA PHE A 577 23.47 12.66 -45.08
C PHE A 577 22.98 12.47 -46.52
N ASP A 578 23.58 11.51 -47.24
CA ASP A 578 23.19 11.18 -48.60
C ASP A 578 21.88 10.38 -48.60
N THR A 579 20.82 10.95 -49.16
CA THR A 579 19.51 10.31 -49.31
C THR A 579 19.60 9.02 -50.14
N ASP A 580 20.47 8.98 -51.15
CA ASP A 580 20.62 7.80 -52.03
C ASP A 580 21.30 6.63 -51.25
N GLU A 581 22.19 6.95 -50.33
CA GLU A 581 22.77 5.93 -49.43
C GLU A 581 21.73 5.37 -48.48
N LEU A 582 20.93 6.21 -47.83
CA LEU A 582 19.82 5.74 -46.99
C LEU A 582 18.86 4.84 -47.75
N VAL A 583 18.50 5.21 -48.99
CA VAL A 583 17.59 4.42 -49.84
C VAL A 583 18.20 3.04 -50.12
N ARG A 584 19.50 2.95 -50.45
CA ARG A 584 20.20 1.66 -50.70
C ARG A 584 20.19 0.78 -49.42
N ASN A 585 20.51 1.40 -48.27
CA ASN A 585 20.55 0.68 -46.99
C ASN A 585 19.18 0.16 -46.60
N ALA A 586 18.14 1.00 -46.69
CA ALA A 586 16.76 0.63 -46.44
C ALA A 586 16.25 -0.50 -47.34
N ILE A 587 16.58 -0.48 -48.62
CA ILE A 587 16.26 -1.57 -49.56
C ILE A 587 16.93 -2.90 -49.11
N THR A 588 18.19 -2.83 -48.72
CA THR A 588 18.95 -4.02 -48.27
C THR A 588 18.37 -4.56 -46.99
N SER A 589 18.06 -3.69 -46.01
CA SER A 589 17.46 -4.04 -44.70
C SER A 589 16.08 -4.68 -44.88
N LEU A 590 15.23 -4.08 -45.72
CA LEU A 590 13.89 -4.62 -45.99
C LEU A 590 13.95 -5.99 -46.66
N ASN A 591 14.80 -6.15 -47.65
CA ASN A 591 14.93 -7.46 -48.33
C ASN A 591 15.44 -8.55 -47.40
N ARG A 592 16.28 -8.20 -46.42
CA ARG A 592 16.89 -9.15 -45.49
C ARG A 592 16.01 -9.46 -44.29
N ASN A 593 15.39 -8.41 -43.72
CA ASN A 593 14.83 -8.48 -42.38
C ASN A 593 13.29 -8.36 -42.33
N LEU A 594 12.64 -7.91 -43.44
CA LEU A 594 11.19 -7.78 -43.43
C LEU A 594 10.51 -9.14 -43.49
N HIS A 595 9.83 -9.47 -42.41
CA HIS A 595 9.04 -10.69 -42.34
C HIS A 595 7.65 -10.38 -41.84
N VAL A 596 6.64 -10.57 -42.69
CA VAL A 596 5.24 -10.25 -42.37
C VAL A 596 4.46 -11.55 -42.24
N PRO A 597 3.83 -11.81 -41.09
CA PRO A 597 3.01 -13.01 -40.88
C PRO A 597 1.74 -12.94 -41.73
N LYS A 598 1.38 -14.09 -42.32
CA LYS A 598 0.13 -14.21 -43.07
C LYS A 598 -1.07 -14.22 -42.12
N ILE A 599 -2.14 -13.59 -42.56
CA ILE A 599 -3.42 -13.65 -41.87
C ILE A 599 -4.18 -14.91 -42.29
N TYR A 600 -4.60 -15.70 -41.34
CA TYR A 600 -5.41 -16.89 -41.56
C TYR A 600 -6.85 -16.62 -41.05
N PHE A 601 -7.81 -16.87 -41.92
CA PHE A 601 -9.23 -16.77 -41.58
C PHE A 601 -9.82 -18.17 -41.39
N LYS A 602 -10.45 -18.41 -40.26
CA LYS A 602 -11.20 -19.66 -40.04
C LYS A 602 -12.69 -19.35 -40.17
N VAL A 603 -13.33 -19.82 -41.20
CA VAL A 603 -14.77 -19.67 -41.41
C VAL A 603 -15.46 -20.93 -40.89
N GLU A 604 -16.32 -20.74 -39.91
CA GLU A 604 -17.15 -21.80 -39.35
C GLU A 604 -18.61 -21.54 -39.76
N THR A 605 -19.21 -22.45 -40.48
CA THR A 605 -20.64 -22.39 -40.79
C THR A 605 -21.38 -23.37 -39.90
N GLY A 606 -22.33 -22.84 -39.13
CA GLY A 606 -23.28 -23.61 -38.32
C GLY A 606 -24.69 -23.45 -38.87
N ALA A 607 -25.46 -24.49 -38.81
CA ALA A 607 -26.90 -24.40 -39.01
C ALA A 607 -27.61 -24.79 -37.72
N MET A 608 -28.70 -24.09 -37.43
CA MET A 608 -29.57 -24.44 -36.32
C MET A 608 -30.37 -25.69 -36.69
N ASP A 609 -30.34 -26.71 -35.86
CA ASP A 609 -31.13 -27.92 -35.99
C ASP A 609 -32.47 -27.75 -35.27
N GLU A 610 -33.42 -28.66 -35.50
CA GLU A 610 -34.75 -28.64 -34.81
C GLU A 610 -34.53 -28.73 -33.29
N ILE A 611 -35.00 -27.71 -32.58
CA ILE A 611 -34.92 -27.64 -31.11
C ILE A 611 -36.07 -28.48 -30.54
N LYS A 612 -35.71 -29.54 -29.83
CA LYS A 612 -36.68 -30.50 -29.27
C LYS A 612 -37.04 -30.24 -27.81
N SER A 613 -36.23 -29.43 -27.10
CA SER A 613 -36.50 -29.07 -25.70
C SER A 613 -35.93 -27.70 -25.29
N LYS A 614 -36.45 -27.17 -24.20
CA LYS A 614 -36.01 -25.90 -23.61
C LYS A 614 -34.60 -25.99 -23.03
N GLU A 615 -34.20 -27.18 -22.56
CA GLU A 615 -32.86 -27.49 -22.03
C GLU A 615 -31.81 -27.51 -23.14
N GLU A 616 -32.22 -27.97 -24.32
CA GLU A 616 -31.33 -28.01 -25.50
C GLU A 616 -31.03 -26.61 -26.03
N LEU A 617 -31.95 -25.68 -25.90
CA LEU A 617 -31.77 -24.26 -26.19
C LEU A 617 -30.81 -23.60 -25.19
N ALA A 618 -31.00 -23.90 -23.90
CA ALA A 618 -30.22 -23.32 -22.81
C ALA A 618 -28.76 -23.84 -22.76
N SER A 619 -28.50 -25.03 -23.23
CA SER A 619 -27.15 -25.63 -23.31
C SER A 619 -26.28 -25.10 -24.45
N GLY A 620 -26.81 -24.27 -25.35
CA GLY A 620 -26.12 -23.75 -26.51
C GLY A 620 -25.82 -24.77 -27.62
N ASN A 621 -26.35 -25.99 -27.49
CA ASN A 621 -26.11 -27.10 -28.45
C ASN A 621 -27.05 -27.07 -29.66
N ALA A 622 -27.88 -26.04 -29.77
CA ALA A 622 -28.82 -25.86 -30.86
C ALA A 622 -28.17 -25.58 -32.24
N PHE A 623 -26.89 -25.26 -32.24
CA PHE A 623 -26.09 -25.01 -33.46
C PHE A 623 -25.14 -26.16 -33.75
N VAL A 624 -25.47 -26.94 -34.77
CA VAL A 624 -24.56 -28.01 -35.25
C VAL A 624 -23.57 -27.41 -36.22
N LYS A 625 -22.29 -27.56 -35.90
CA LYS A 625 -21.16 -27.09 -36.74
C LYS A 625 -21.11 -27.99 -37.98
N LYS A 626 -21.52 -27.45 -39.13
CA LYS A 626 -21.56 -28.24 -40.38
C LYS A 626 -20.23 -28.27 -41.18
N GLN A 627 -19.44 -27.19 -41.12
CA GLN A 627 -18.15 -27.11 -41.81
C GLN A 627 -17.21 -26.14 -41.15
N SER A 628 -15.90 -26.44 -41.13
CA SER A 628 -14.83 -25.56 -40.74
C SER A 628 -13.75 -25.56 -41.83
N ALA A 629 -13.47 -24.41 -42.39
CA ALA A 629 -12.38 -24.25 -43.36
C ALA A 629 -11.48 -23.09 -42.92
N THR A 630 -10.14 -23.34 -42.96
CA THR A 630 -9.12 -22.33 -42.73
C THR A 630 -8.60 -21.82 -44.06
N TYR A 631 -8.64 -20.53 -44.27
CA TYR A 631 -8.19 -19.89 -45.51
C TYR A 631 -6.95 -19.03 -45.22
N ASP A 632 -5.92 -19.20 -46.10
CA ASP A 632 -4.75 -18.33 -46.15
C ASP A 632 -5.10 -17.06 -46.97
N SER A 633 -4.63 -15.88 -46.54
CA SER A 633 -4.80 -14.60 -47.22
C SER A 633 -4.28 -14.61 -48.67
N GLY A 634 -3.41 -15.56 -49.00
CA GLY A 634 -2.90 -15.78 -50.34
C GLY A 634 -3.85 -16.52 -51.30
N LYS A 635 -4.95 -17.12 -50.81
CA LYS A 635 -6.00 -17.74 -51.66
C LYS A 635 -7.24 -16.84 -51.62
N ARG A 636 -7.46 -16.15 -52.74
CA ARG A 636 -8.54 -15.20 -53.03
C ARG A 636 -9.83 -15.42 -52.24
N ILE A 637 -9.96 -14.75 -51.14
CA ILE A 637 -11.26 -14.31 -50.62
C ILE A 637 -11.28 -12.79 -50.81
N HIS A 638 -12.20 -12.29 -51.61
CA HIS A 638 -12.35 -10.90 -52.04
C HIS A 638 -12.71 -9.90 -50.96
N ALA A 639 -12.42 -10.18 -49.70
CA ALA A 639 -12.70 -9.24 -48.61
C ALA A 639 -11.73 -8.05 -48.58
N SER A 640 -10.52 -8.19 -49.17
CA SER A 640 -9.49 -7.12 -49.13
C SER A 640 -9.49 -6.23 -50.38
N SER A 641 -10.27 -6.53 -51.41
CA SER A 641 -10.25 -5.78 -52.68
C SER A 641 -10.94 -4.40 -52.61
N SER A 642 -11.65 -4.08 -51.53
CA SER A 642 -12.35 -2.79 -51.35
C SER A 642 -11.59 -1.77 -50.49
N VAL A 643 -10.58 -2.17 -49.74
CA VAL A 643 -9.78 -1.24 -48.92
C VAL A 643 -8.56 -0.78 -49.69
N LYS A 644 -8.52 0.48 -50.04
CA LYS A 644 -7.33 1.10 -50.66
C LYS A 644 -6.41 1.57 -49.54
N TYR A 645 -5.27 0.91 -49.38
CA TYR A 645 -4.22 1.39 -48.48
C TYR A 645 -3.36 2.44 -49.20
N ASP A 646 -3.19 3.62 -48.60
CA ASP A 646 -2.19 4.58 -49.01
C ASP A 646 -0.85 4.20 -48.41
N LEU A 647 -0.22 3.14 -48.97
CA LEU A 647 1.06 2.61 -48.53
C LEU A 647 2.13 3.70 -48.48
N ILE A 648 2.19 4.55 -49.55
CA ILE A 648 3.20 5.58 -49.66
C ILE A 648 2.95 6.67 -48.62
N GLY A 649 1.68 7.14 -48.48
CA GLY A 649 1.31 8.18 -47.51
C GLY A 649 1.59 7.72 -46.06
N LYS A 650 1.24 6.48 -45.73
CA LYS A 650 1.51 5.93 -44.40
C LYS A 650 2.99 5.79 -44.09
N LEU A 651 3.80 5.29 -45.04
CA LEU A 651 5.24 5.24 -44.81
C LEU A 651 5.89 6.62 -44.75
N VAL A 652 5.39 7.59 -45.50
CA VAL A 652 5.84 9.01 -45.37
C VAL A 652 5.52 9.54 -43.96
N GLU A 653 4.30 9.31 -43.46
CA GLU A 653 3.87 9.72 -42.14
C GLU A 653 4.74 9.08 -41.04
N GLU A 654 4.95 7.77 -41.11
CA GLU A 654 5.69 7.00 -40.09
C GLU A 654 7.22 7.22 -40.12
N THR A 655 7.79 7.50 -41.30
CA THR A 655 9.26 7.64 -41.46
C THR A 655 9.72 9.09 -41.53
N GLY A 656 8.85 10.01 -41.84
CA GLY A 656 9.20 11.39 -42.09
C GLY A 656 10.05 11.63 -43.37
N LEU A 657 10.18 10.61 -44.23
CA LEU A 657 10.90 10.69 -45.49
C LEU A 657 10.06 11.32 -46.59
N THR A 658 10.73 11.88 -47.61
CA THR A 658 10.01 12.40 -48.77
C THR A 658 9.32 11.28 -49.55
N ARG A 659 8.18 11.61 -50.23
CA ARG A 659 7.50 10.63 -51.08
C ARG A 659 8.42 10.04 -52.11
N LYS A 660 9.38 10.84 -52.64
CA LYS A 660 10.39 10.37 -53.64
C LYS A 660 11.28 9.28 -53.04
N ALA A 661 11.78 9.46 -51.83
CA ALA A 661 12.60 8.48 -51.14
C ALA A 661 11.83 7.18 -50.84
N VAL A 662 10.59 7.32 -50.31
CA VAL A 662 9.74 6.15 -50.05
C VAL A 662 9.42 5.35 -51.32
N VAL A 663 9.09 6.06 -52.42
CA VAL A 663 8.86 5.40 -53.72
C VAL A 663 10.12 4.69 -54.21
N ALA A 664 11.29 5.33 -54.10
CA ALA A 664 12.56 4.73 -54.48
C ALA A 664 12.85 3.44 -53.68
N ILE A 665 12.60 3.46 -52.37
CA ILE A 665 12.73 2.26 -51.50
C ILE A 665 11.76 1.18 -51.96
N LEU A 666 10.47 1.48 -52.10
CA LEU A 666 9.46 0.49 -52.46
C LEU A 666 9.65 -0.11 -53.86
N THR A 667 10.21 0.66 -54.80
CA THR A 667 10.53 0.16 -56.15
C THR A 667 11.83 -0.63 -56.19
N GLY A 668 12.73 -0.38 -55.23
CA GLY A 668 14.02 -1.05 -55.13
C GLY A 668 14.00 -2.40 -54.43
N ILE A 669 12.99 -2.67 -53.57
CA ILE A 669 12.90 -3.96 -52.89
C ILE A 669 12.52 -5.09 -53.85
N GLU A 670 12.86 -6.31 -53.47
CA GLU A 670 12.56 -7.52 -54.28
C GLU A 670 11.04 -7.75 -54.33
N LYS A 671 10.58 -8.31 -55.45
CA LYS A 671 9.16 -8.67 -55.65
C LYS A 671 8.61 -9.59 -54.55
N VAL A 672 9.44 -10.47 -54.01
CA VAL A 672 9.07 -11.39 -52.94
C VAL A 672 8.80 -10.60 -51.67
N THR A 673 9.66 -9.66 -51.31
CA THR A 673 9.53 -8.78 -50.19
C THR A 673 8.29 -7.88 -50.31
N PHE A 674 8.09 -7.24 -51.47
CA PHE A 674 6.92 -6.42 -51.73
C PHE A 674 5.60 -7.20 -51.70
N ASN A 675 5.58 -8.46 -52.11
CA ASN A 675 4.37 -9.30 -52.11
C ASN A 675 3.86 -9.59 -50.73
N GLN A 676 4.67 -9.48 -49.68
CA GLN A 676 4.24 -9.61 -48.27
C GLN A 676 3.20 -8.54 -47.90
N PHE A 677 3.20 -7.40 -48.62
CA PHE A 677 2.14 -6.39 -48.48
C PHE A 677 0.76 -6.93 -48.76
N LYS A 678 0.63 -7.91 -49.68
CA LYS A 678 -0.66 -8.55 -49.99
C LYS A 678 -1.10 -9.54 -48.91
N ASP A 679 -0.16 -10.04 -48.13
CA ASP A 679 -0.44 -11.01 -47.07
C ASP A 679 -1.00 -10.33 -45.81
N ASN A 680 -0.43 -9.18 -45.43
CA ASN A 680 -0.89 -8.35 -44.33
C ASN A 680 -0.42 -6.90 -44.48
N PRO A 681 -1.24 -6.03 -45.11
CA PRO A 681 -0.86 -4.66 -45.42
C PRO A 681 -0.49 -3.81 -44.21
N GLU A 682 -1.23 -3.92 -43.10
CA GLU A 682 -0.98 -3.14 -41.91
C GLU A 682 0.33 -3.49 -41.23
N GLU A 683 0.58 -4.78 -41.02
CA GLU A 683 1.82 -5.27 -40.45
C GLU A 683 3.03 -5.00 -41.37
N PHE A 684 2.83 -5.05 -42.68
CA PHE A 684 3.86 -4.64 -43.62
C PHE A 684 4.27 -3.18 -43.45
N ILE A 685 3.30 -2.26 -43.32
CA ILE A 685 3.56 -0.84 -43.12
C ILE A 685 4.34 -0.64 -41.82
N ILE A 686 3.86 -1.21 -40.72
CA ILE A 686 4.48 -1.05 -39.40
C ILE A 686 5.92 -1.55 -39.38
N ARG A 687 6.17 -2.76 -39.88
CA ARG A 687 7.51 -3.37 -39.89
C ARG A 687 8.45 -2.69 -40.88
N ALA A 688 7.93 -2.33 -42.04
CA ALA A 688 8.74 -1.62 -43.05
C ALA A 688 9.12 -0.23 -42.51
N ALA A 689 8.20 0.49 -41.88
CA ALA A 689 8.50 1.78 -41.28
C ALA A 689 9.56 1.67 -40.17
N ALA A 690 9.45 0.65 -39.31
CA ALA A 690 10.44 0.40 -38.25
C ALA A 690 11.85 0.16 -38.84
N LEU A 691 12.00 -0.73 -39.82
CA LEU A 691 13.28 -1.01 -40.45
C LEU A 691 13.86 0.22 -41.21
N ILE A 692 13.01 1.02 -41.89
CA ILE A 692 13.45 2.25 -42.55
C ILE A 692 13.93 3.26 -41.49
N ASN A 693 13.24 3.40 -40.36
CA ASN A 693 13.63 4.31 -39.30
C ASN A 693 14.93 3.87 -38.61
N ASP A 694 15.19 2.56 -38.47
CA ASP A 694 16.45 2.04 -37.95
C ASP A 694 17.63 2.43 -38.87
N GLU A 695 17.48 2.25 -40.20
CA GLU A 695 18.51 2.66 -41.17
C GLU A 695 18.68 4.19 -41.22
N LYS A 696 17.60 4.94 -41.13
CA LYS A 696 17.64 6.38 -41.02
C LYS A 696 18.39 6.84 -39.78
N ALA A 697 18.14 6.20 -38.64
CA ALA A 697 18.84 6.49 -37.41
C ALA A 697 20.35 6.25 -37.55
N THR A 698 20.73 5.14 -38.14
CA THR A 698 22.14 4.77 -38.39
C THR A 698 22.83 5.77 -39.33
N ALA A 699 22.18 6.19 -40.42
CA ALA A 699 22.74 7.14 -41.36
C ALA A 699 22.92 8.53 -40.73
N ILE A 700 21.99 8.93 -39.85
CA ILE A 700 22.01 10.21 -39.12
C ILE A 700 23.18 10.30 -38.16
N ILE A 701 23.42 9.23 -37.35
CA ILE A 701 24.48 9.18 -36.35
C ILE A 701 25.85 9.47 -36.93
N GLN A 702 26.10 9.04 -38.16
CA GLN A 702 27.40 9.18 -38.81
C GLN A 702 27.68 10.62 -39.31
N HIS A 703 26.65 11.46 -39.41
CA HIS A 703 26.73 12.76 -40.07
C HIS A 703 26.09 13.90 -39.27
N ILE A 704 25.98 13.76 -37.95
CA ILE A 704 25.40 14.76 -37.08
C ILE A 704 26.44 15.74 -36.56
N THR A 705 26.11 17.05 -36.58
CA THR A 705 26.86 18.08 -35.87
C THR A 705 25.91 18.91 -35.03
N TYR A 706 26.37 19.31 -33.84
CA TYR A 706 25.59 20.13 -32.91
C TYR A 706 26.14 21.57 -32.92
N ASN A 707 25.24 22.51 -33.03
CA ASN A 707 25.51 23.94 -32.86
C ASN A 707 24.82 24.40 -31.57
N VAL A 708 25.60 24.93 -30.63
CA VAL A 708 25.11 25.51 -29.41
C VAL A 708 24.43 26.83 -29.70
N LEU A 709 23.22 27.03 -29.15
CA LEU A 709 22.45 28.24 -29.24
C LEU A 709 22.75 29.19 -28.08
N ASP A 710 22.48 30.46 -28.24
CA ASP A 710 22.50 31.45 -27.16
C ASP A 710 21.35 31.26 -26.18
N GLU A 711 20.29 30.56 -26.59
CA GLU A 711 19.18 30.17 -25.72
C GLU A 711 19.59 29.11 -24.71
N ARG A 712 19.06 29.26 -23.48
CA ARG A 712 19.34 28.34 -22.36
C ARG A 712 18.07 27.93 -21.67
N TYR A 713 18.11 26.75 -21.08
CA TYR A 713 17.11 26.34 -20.09
C TYR A 713 17.27 27.21 -18.85
N THR A 714 16.16 27.74 -18.32
CA THR A 714 16.14 28.47 -17.05
C THR A 714 16.01 27.50 -15.89
N THR A 715 16.40 27.92 -14.68
CA THR A 715 16.24 27.13 -13.46
C THR A 715 14.78 26.93 -13.06
N ASP A 716 13.85 27.63 -13.72
CA ASP A 716 12.41 27.51 -13.48
C ASP A 716 11.88 26.09 -13.77
N ILE A 717 12.58 25.34 -14.63
CA ILE A 717 12.23 23.93 -14.90
C ILE A 717 12.28 23.06 -13.63
N PHE A 718 13.00 23.46 -12.59
CA PHE A 718 13.05 22.77 -11.31
C PHE A 718 11.99 23.28 -10.33
N THR A 719 11.44 24.48 -10.53
CA THR A 719 10.44 25.08 -9.65
C THR A 719 9.02 24.74 -10.06
N GLU A 720 8.81 24.36 -11.30
CA GLU A 720 7.53 23.81 -11.74
C GLU A 720 7.33 22.41 -11.18
N PRO A 721 6.18 22.07 -10.56
CA PRO A 721 5.92 20.78 -9.95
C PRO A 721 5.67 19.70 -11.04
N THR A 722 6.71 19.40 -11.80
CA THR A 722 6.64 18.44 -12.93
C THR A 722 6.90 17.00 -12.49
N ILE A 723 7.61 16.80 -11.38
CA ILE A 723 7.96 15.46 -10.86
C ILE A 723 7.15 15.21 -9.59
N LYS A 724 6.37 14.12 -9.57
CA LYS A 724 5.54 13.69 -8.45
C LYS A 724 5.77 12.22 -8.17
N GLY A 725 5.73 11.86 -6.91
CA GLY A 725 5.90 10.49 -6.47
C GLY A 725 5.01 10.13 -5.29
N LYS A 726 5.01 8.86 -4.94
CA LYS A 726 4.38 8.34 -3.72
C LYS A 726 5.46 7.89 -2.75
N LEU A 727 5.46 8.44 -1.55
CA LEU A 727 6.39 8.08 -0.50
C LEU A 727 6.32 6.56 -0.25
N ASP A 728 7.49 5.94 -0.06
CA ASP A 728 7.65 4.49 0.12
C ASP A 728 7.21 3.58 -1.05
N VAL A 729 6.68 4.15 -2.13
CA VAL A 729 6.35 3.42 -3.36
C VAL A 729 7.41 3.70 -4.41
N ASN A 730 7.51 4.95 -4.86
CA ASN A 730 8.49 5.40 -5.85
C ASN A 730 9.14 6.75 -5.48
N ALA A 731 9.03 7.19 -4.23
CA ALA A 731 9.71 8.37 -3.71
C ALA A 731 10.41 8.06 -2.40
N ARG A 732 11.58 8.66 -2.19
CA ARG A 732 12.35 8.60 -0.94
C ARG A 732 12.93 9.96 -0.59
N LYS A 733 13.14 10.21 0.70
CA LYS A 733 13.84 11.41 1.16
C LYS A 733 15.29 11.39 0.69
N ALA A 734 15.81 12.53 0.26
CA ALA A 734 17.16 12.68 -0.24
C ALA A 734 17.92 13.79 0.51
N THR A 735 19.23 13.62 0.68
CA THR A 735 20.07 14.56 1.42
C THR A 735 20.91 15.44 0.52
N ARG A 736 21.45 14.90 -0.58
CA ARG A 736 22.32 15.62 -1.53
C ARG A 736 21.60 15.99 -2.84
N SER A 737 20.38 15.56 -3.03
CA SER A 737 19.57 15.96 -4.20
C SER A 737 19.20 17.44 -4.11
N LEU A 738 19.04 18.07 -5.28
CA LEU A 738 18.44 19.41 -5.42
C LEU A 738 17.04 19.50 -4.83
N PHE A 739 16.31 18.38 -4.85
CA PHE A 739 14.99 18.23 -4.23
C PHE A 739 15.07 17.54 -2.87
N ASP A 740 14.11 17.81 -2.01
CA ASP A 740 13.95 17.17 -0.69
C ASP A 740 13.67 15.65 -0.78
N HIS A 741 13.05 15.22 -1.88
CA HIS A 741 12.79 13.81 -2.20
C HIS A 741 13.25 13.46 -3.62
N ILE A 742 13.54 12.19 -3.84
CA ILE A 742 13.78 11.62 -5.17
C ILE A 742 12.61 10.73 -5.55
N VAL A 743 12.09 10.93 -6.75
CA VAL A 743 11.14 10.04 -7.42
C VAL A 743 11.91 9.15 -8.39
N TYR A 744 11.71 7.84 -8.28
CA TYR A 744 12.37 6.83 -9.11
C TYR A 744 11.34 5.96 -9.81
N ASP A 745 11.64 5.60 -11.05
CA ASP A 745 10.78 4.75 -11.88
C ASP A 745 11.28 3.29 -11.90
N SER A 746 12.47 3.05 -11.36
CA SER A 746 13.08 1.73 -11.27
C SER A 746 13.92 1.57 -10.01
N THR A 747 14.19 0.31 -9.62
CA THR A 747 15.11 0.02 -8.50
C THR A 747 16.53 0.48 -8.79
N ASN A 748 16.98 0.43 -10.06
CA ASN A 748 18.30 0.94 -10.43
C ASN A 748 18.43 2.42 -10.12
N GLU A 749 17.42 3.21 -10.43
CA GLU A 749 17.40 4.64 -10.08
C GLU A 749 17.38 4.86 -8.57
N ARG A 750 16.59 4.06 -7.84
CA ARG A 750 16.56 4.11 -6.38
C ARG A 750 17.94 3.83 -5.78
N ASP A 751 18.56 2.74 -6.20
CA ASP A 751 19.84 2.29 -5.67
C ASP A 751 20.94 3.27 -6.08
N PHE A 752 20.95 3.72 -7.33
CA PHE A 752 21.87 4.76 -7.81
C PHE A 752 21.72 6.06 -7.02
N SER A 753 20.49 6.54 -6.81
CA SER A 753 20.28 7.75 -5.99
C SER A 753 20.70 7.56 -4.52
N SER A 754 20.61 6.34 -3.99
CA SER A 754 21.07 6.03 -2.64
C SER A 754 22.61 6.07 -2.53
N GLU A 755 23.30 5.59 -3.55
CA GLU A 755 24.74 5.67 -3.66
C GLU A 755 25.22 7.13 -3.83
N LEU A 756 24.49 7.94 -4.61
CA LEU A 756 24.77 9.36 -4.75
C LEU A 756 24.64 10.12 -3.40
N ASP A 757 23.60 9.81 -2.62
CA ASP A 757 23.43 10.40 -1.28
C ASP A 757 24.53 9.97 -0.28
N ALA A 758 25.03 8.75 -0.39
CA ALA A 758 26.06 8.21 0.49
C ALA A 758 27.47 8.69 0.14
N ASN A 759 27.70 9.14 -1.10
CA ASN A 759 29.03 9.52 -1.58
C ASN A 759 29.39 10.94 -1.14
N SER A 760 30.45 11.05 -0.32
CA SER A 760 30.93 12.33 0.21
C SER A 760 31.52 13.29 -0.84
N ASP A 761 31.95 12.78 -2.00
CA ASP A 761 32.54 13.58 -3.08
C ASP A 761 31.49 14.33 -3.92
N ILE A 762 30.22 13.95 -3.78
CA ILE A 762 29.12 14.59 -4.48
C ILE A 762 28.62 15.79 -3.69
N ALA A 763 28.65 16.96 -4.33
CA ALA A 763 28.14 18.19 -3.75
C ALA A 763 26.62 18.27 -3.87
N VAL A 764 26.10 18.08 -5.07
CA VAL A 764 24.66 18.09 -5.36
C VAL A 764 24.39 17.27 -6.62
N TYR A 765 23.22 16.63 -6.67
CA TYR A 765 22.73 15.98 -7.86
C TYR A 765 21.25 16.27 -8.07
N VAL A 766 20.77 16.10 -9.28
CA VAL A 766 19.35 16.31 -9.63
C VAL A 766 18.89 15.29 -10.64
N LYS A 767 17.67 14.75 -10.44
CA LYS A 767 16.95 14.04 -11.49
C LYS A 767 16.36 15.08 -12.43
N LEU A 768 16.75 15.06 -13.70
CA LEU A 768 16.34 16.04 -14.69
C LEU A 768 14.87 15.81 -15.08
N PRO A 769 14.05 16.86 -15.19
CA PRO A 769 12.67 16.74 -15.64
C PRO A 769 12.62 16.48 -17.16
N ASP A 770 11.50 15.91 -17.63
CA ASP A 770 11.27 15.63 -19.06
C ASP A 770 11.29 16.91 -19.93
N SER A 771 11.05 18.07 -19.34
CA SER A 771 11.19 19.37 -20.01
C SER A 771 12.64 19.71 -20.38
N PHE A 772 13.63 19.03 -19.75
CA PHE A 772 15.04 19.13 -20.16
C PHE A 772 15.35 18.02 -21.15
N TYR A 773 15.66 18.38 -22.38
CA TYR A 773 15.97 17.42 -23.43
C TYR A 773 17.03 17.94 -24.39
N ILE A 774 17.76 17.04 -24.99
CA ILE A 774 18.65 17.30 -26.10
C ILE A 774 17.94 16.86 -27.38
N SER A 775 17.76 17.77 -28.32
CA SER A 775 17.13 17.44 -29.59
C SER A 775 18.05 16.53 -30.40
N THR A 776 17.53 15.39 -30.83
CA THR A 776 18.24 14.46 -31.70
C THR A 776 17.40 14.18 -32.95
N PRO A 777 18.00 13.76 -34.05
CA PRO A 777 17.26 13.46 -35.29
C PRO A 777 16.23 12.33 -35.16
N VAL A 778 16.35 11.51 -34.11
CA VAL A 778 15.46 10.38 -33.83
C VAL A 778 14.51 10.66 -32.67
N GLY A 779 14.42 11.93 -32.24
CA GLY A 779 13.54 12.42 -31.16
C GLY A 779 14.32 13.12 -30.06
N HIS A 780 13.65 13.35 -28.92
CA HIS A 780 14.27 13.99 -27.76
C HIS A 780 15.01 12.96 -26.93
N TYR A 781 16.21 13.30 -26.52
CA TYR A 781 16.97 12.54 -25.52
C TYR A 781 16.86 13.29 -24.19
N ASN A 782 16.31 12.62 -23.18
CA ASN A 782 16.13 13.13 -21.83
C ASN A 782 17.09 12.36 -20.92
N PRO A 783 18.23 12.94 -20.52
CA PRO A 783 19.11 12.30 -19.55
C PRO A 783 18.44 12.26 -18.18
N ASP A 784 18.69 11.20 -17.39
CA ASP A 784 18.06 11.01 -16.09
C ASP A 784 18.64 11.92 -15.02
N TRP A 785 19.96 12.11 -14.98
CA TRP A 785 20.68 12.69 -13.83
C TRP A 785 21.69 13.73 -14.26
N ALA A 786 21.83 14.78 -13.45
CA ALA A 786 22.97 15.70 -13.50
C ALA A 786 23.64 15.74 -12.11
N ILE A 787 24.97 15.58 -12.06
CA ILE A 787 25.73 15.38 -10.83
C ILE A 787 26.90 16.37 -10.78
N ALA A 788 27.03 17.09 -9.68
CA ALA A 788 28.18 17.99 -9.39
C ALA A 788 29.00 17.46 -8.21
N PHE A 789 30.30 17.49 -8.36
CA PHE A 789 31.25 17.06 -7.35
C PHE A 789 31.89 18.26 -6.66
N TYR A 790 32.36 18.08 -5.40
CA TYR A 790 33.11 19.11 -4.71
C TYR A 790 34.44 19.39 -5.38
N GLU A 791 34.81 20.68 -5.40
CA GLU A 791 36.10 21.14 -5.95
C GLU A 791 37.26 20.59 -5.13
N GLY A 792 38.19 19.87 -5.76
CA GLY A 792 39.41 19.39 -5.15
C GLY A 792 39.49 17.88 -4.87
N THR A 793 38.44 17.12 -4.91
CA THR A 793 38.43 15.65 -4.79
C THR A 793 38.68 14.95 -6.12
N VAL A 794 38.16 15.52 -7.21
CA VAL A 794 38.41 15.11 -8.61
C VAL A 794 38.44 16.38 -9.44
N LYS A 795 39.30 16.46 -10.46
CA LYS A 795 39.28 17.58 -11.39
C LYS A 795 37.87 17.69 -12.02
N HIS A 796 37.11 18.71 -11.62
CA HIS A 796 35.82 19.12 -12.17
C HIS A 796 35.17 18.12 -13.16
N ILE A 797 34.53 17.09 -12.62
CA ILE A 797 33.75 16.16 -13.46
C ILE A 797 32.27 16.50 -13.21
N TYR A 798 31.65 17.07 -14.21
CA TYR A 798 30.18 17.16 -14.28
C TYR A 798 29.72 15.95 -15.07
N PHE A 799 28.78 15.22 -14.53
CA PHE A 799 28.33 13.98 -15.11
C PHE A 799 26.84 14.07 -15.42
N VAL A 800 26.48 13.81 -16.66
CA VAL A 800 25.11 13.57 -17.07
C VAL A 800 24.99 12.08 -17.29
N ALA A 801 24.15 11.42 -16.49
CA ALA A 801 24.06 9.98 -16.47
C ALA A 801 22.66 9.49 -16.82
N GLU A 802 22.61 8.31 -17.40
CA GLU A 802 21.37 7.58 -17.62
C GLU A 802 21.43 6.23 -16.89
N THR A 803 20.34 5.89 -16.18
CA THR A 803 20.25 4.66 -15.39
C THR A 803 19.54 3.58 -16.22
N LYS A 804 20.29 2.74 -16.90
CA LYS A 804 19.77 1.56 -17.61
C LYS A 804 20.12 0.28 -16.86
N GLY A 805 19.20 -0.66 -16.80
CA GLY A 805 19.40 -1.96 -16.17
C GLY A 805 20.42 -2.84 -16.89
N SER A 806 20.69 -2.56 -18.18
CA SER A 806 21.70 -3.26 -18.97
C SER A 806 22.18 -2.39 -20.12
N MET A 807 23.49 -2.36 -20.31
CA MET A 807 24.16 -1.72 -21.45
C MET A 807 24.40 -2.70 -22.62
N ARG A 808 23.88 -3.93 -22.57
CA ARG A 808 24.02 -4.86 -23.67
C ARG A 808 23.14 -4.43 -24.85
N SER A 809 23.75 -4.26 -26.02
CA SER A 809 23.10 -3.82 -27.26
C SER A 809 21.86 -4.64 -27.65
N MET A 810 21.77 -5.90 -27.25
CA MET A 810 20.57 -6.73 -27.46
C MET A 810 19.35 -6.33 -26.58
N GLN A 811 19.51 -5.53 -25.55
CA GLN A 811 18.44 -5.11 -24.65
C GLN A 811 18.03 -3.64 -24.85
N LEU A 812 18.89 -2.83 -25.47
CA LEU A 812 18.54 -1.48 -25.90
C LEU A 812 17.83 -1.55 -27.24
N ARG A 813 16.74 -0.81 -27.39
CA ARG A 813 16.15 -0.59 -28.71
C ARG A 813 17.13 0.23 -29.54
N LEU A 814 17.29 -0.11 -30.81
CA LEU A 814 18.21 0.59 -31.75
C LEU A 814 18.00 2.13 -31.75
N ILE A 815 16.76 2.57 -31.60
CA ILE A 815 16.43 4.00 -31.51
C ILE A 815 16.96 4.64 -30.20
N GLU A 816 16.91 3.94 -29.07
CA GLU A 816 17.45 4.43 -27.79
C GLU A 816 18.98 4.47 -27.81
N GLU A 817 19.61 3.45 -28.36
CA GLU A 817 21.06 3.43 -28.60
C GLU A 817 21.50 4.59 -29.51
N SER A 818 20.71 4.85 -30.55
CA SER A 818 20.94 5.98 -31.47
C SER A 818 20.81 7.33 -30.76
N LYS A 819 19.82 7.51 -29.90
CA LYS A 819 19.66 8.74 -29.09
C LYS A 819 20.85 8.97 -28.15
N ILE A 820 21.31 7.94 -27.47
CA ILE A 820 22.48 8.02 -26.58
C ILE A 820 23.74 8.38 -27.35
N HIS A 821 23.96 7.76 -28.51
CA HIS A 821 25.12 8.06 -29.36
C HIS A 821 25.09 9.45 -29.99
N CYS A 822 23.88 9.99 -30.25
CA CYS A 822 23.73 11.33 -30.81
C CYS A 822 23.88 12.43 -29.76
N ALA A 823 23.54 12.15 -28.49
CA ALA A 823 23.56 13.11 -27.37
C ALA A 823 24.94 13.23 -26.73
#